data_a20de94a54cc09a5fb072b1fbcb8f8ae
#
_entry.id   a20de94a54cc09a5fb072b1fbcb8f8ae
#
_cell.length_a   1.000
_cell.length_b   1.000
_cell.length_c   1.000
_cell.angle_alpha   90.00
_cell.angle_beta   90.00
_cell.angle_gamma   90.00
#
_symmetry.space_group_name_H-M   'P 1'
#
loop_
_entity.id
_entity.type
_entity.pdbx_description
1 polymer ?
#
loop_
_entity_poly.entity_id
_entity_poly.type
_entity_poly.pdbx_seq_one_letter_code
_entity_poly.pdbx_strand_id
1 'polypeptide(L)'
;MEKPQGVDWTVIILTCQYKDSVQVFQRELEVRQKREQISAGTLILAVEDPETQVGSGGATLNALLVAAEHLSARAGFTVVTSDVLHSAWILILHMGRDFPFDDCGRAFTCLPVENPQAPVEAVVCNLDCLLDIMSHRESELLASGSSVVSCLLEGPIHLEPGSVLQHCHLQGPIHIGTGCFVSGLDTTQSEALQGLELHDLVLQGHHVKLRDAPSRAFTLVGRLDSWERQGVGTYLNMSWSEFFQKTGIRDYDLWDPDVPAADRCLRTARLFPVFHPSRALGPKDMLWMLGPQDSGGAALRGWRASWRLSWEQLQPCLDRAATLASRRNLFFRQALCKARQVLEARQDLSLRPLIQAAIHEGCAGPLLTTLDQVAASAGDPGVAARSLACVADVLGCMAEGLGGLRSGPAANPEWLRPFSHLECGDLARGVKALAQERDKWLSRPALLVRAARHYEGAGQILIRQAVMSAQHFISKEQVELPVPGHWVVVKCPARVDFSGGWSDTPPLAYELGGAVLGLAVRVDGRQPMGARARRIPEPELWLAVGPRQDKMTLKIVCRSLEDLQDYCQPHAPGALLKAAFICVGIVSISSKLPLRDQLLCTFGAGFELHTWSELPHGSGLGTSSILAGAALAALYRVVGQAVGTEALIHAVLYLEQVLTTGGGWQDQVGGLMPGIKVGRSQAQLPLKVEVEEITVPEGFVQTLNDHLLLVYTGKTRLARNLLQDVLRSWYARLPAVVQNAHSLVQHTEKCAEAFRQGNLPMLGQCLTLYWEQKKLMAPGCEPLAVRRMMDVLAPHVHGQSLAGAGGGGFLYLLTKKPKQKEAVEAVLAKTEGLGNYSVHLVEVDTQGLSLQLLGVEASP
;
A
#
# COMPACT_ATOMS: atom_id res chain seq x y z
N MET A 1 26.40 24.16 -2.93
CA MET A 1 26.49 23.99 -1.47
C MET A 1 27.31 22.74 -1.24
N GLU A 2 28.50 22.91 -0.67
CA GLU A 2 29.38 21.77 -0.34
C GLU A 2 28.72 20.91 0.74
N LYS A 3 28.71 19.59 0.52
CA LYS A 3 28.23 18.62 1.53
C LYS A 3 29.06 18.83 2.81
N PRO A 4 28.45 18.91 4.00
CA PRO A 4 29.19 18.89 5.24
C PRO A 4 29.99 17.58 5.33
N GLN A 5 31.24 17.65 5.81
CA GLN A 5 32.10 16.48 5.96
C GLN A 5 31.54 15.57 7.05
N GLY A 6 30.73 14.58 6.66
CA GLY A 6 30.27 13.50 7.52
C GLY A 6 31.38 12.45 7.75
N VAL A 7 31.24 11.65 8.80
CA VAL A 7 32.11 10.50 9.04
C VAL A 7 31.77 9.42 8.02
N ASP A 8 32.69 9.12 7.10
CA ASP A 8 32.55 7.98 6.19
C ASP A 8 32.93 6.69 6.94
N TRP A 9 31.94 5.91 7.30
CA TRP A 9 32.15 4.60 7.91
C TRP A 9 32.74 3.63 6.89
N THR A 10 33.81 2.92 7.29
CA THR A 10 34.38 1.84 6.48
C THR A 10 33.45 0.63 6.47
N VAL A 11 32.86 0.32 7.63
CA VAL A 11 31.92 -0.81 7.81
C VAL A 11 30.77 -0.41 8.73
N ILE A 12 29.55 -0.76 8.38
CA ILE A 12 28.37 -0.71 9.26
C ILE A 12 27.88 -2.14 9.45
N ILE A 13 27.76 -2.59 10.70
CA ILE A 13 27.36 -3.94 11.06
C ILE A 13 26.11 -3.91 11.92
N LEU A 14 25.10 -4.68 11.54
CA LEU A 14 23.91 -4.96 12.34
C LEU A 14 24.01 -6.38 12.88
N THR A 15 24.00 -6.58 14.21
CA THR A 15 23.95 -7.93 14.75
C THR A 15 22.49 -8.39 14.85
N CYS A 16 22.22 -9.63 14.45
CA CYS A 16 20.89 -10.21 14.35
C CYS A 16 20.79 -11.44 15.25
N GLN A 17 19.69 -11.59 15.97
CA GLN A 17 19.49 -12.73 16.84
C GLN A 17 19.11 -14.00 16.08
N TYR A 18 18.35 -13.85 14.98
CA TYR A 18 17.82 -14.95 14.19
C TYR A 18 18.42 -14.98 12.80
N LYS A 19 18.75 -16.18 12.34
CA LYS A 19 19.30 -16.42 11.00
C LYS A 19 18.43 -15.89 9.87
N ASP A 20 17.12 -16.07 10.01
CA ASP A 20 16.14 -15.64 9.01
C ASP A 20 16.05 -14.09 8.89
N SER A 21 16.41 -13.38 9.96
CA SER A 21 16.44 -11.91 9.98
C SER A 21 17.66 -11.32 9.25
N VAL A 22 18.74 -12.06 9.11
CA VAL A 22 19.99 -11.59 8.48
C VAL A 22 19.77 -11.08 7.06
N GLN A 23 19.05 -11.87 6.24
CA GLN A 23 18.80 -11.49 4.84
C GLN A 23 17.89 -10.25 4.74
N VAL A 24 16.91 -10.15 5.62
CA VAL A 24 15.97 -9.02 5.65
C VAL A 24 16.72 -7.75 6.03
N PHE A 25 17.53 -7.80 7.08
CA PHE A 25 18.29 -6.65 7.57
C PHE A 25 19.42 -6.25 6.59
N GLN A 26 20.06 -7.21 5.97
CA GLN A 26 21.03 -6.94 4.91
C GLN A 26 20.38 -6.18 3.76
N ARG A 27 19.20 -6.61 3.35
CA ARG A 27 18.44 -5.95 2.28
C ARG A 27 18.00 -4.54 2.64
N GLU A 28 17.60 -4.30 3.88
CA GLU A 28 17.26 -2.97 4.37
C GLU A 28 18.46 -2.01 4.37
N LEU A 29 19.63 -2.49 4.77
CA LEU A 29 20.88 -1.71 4.66
C LEU A 29 21.23 -1.40 3.20
N GLU A 30 21.08 -2.37 2.29
CA GLU A 30 21.30 -2.16 0.85
C GLU A 30 20.37 -1.13 0.23
N VAL A 31 19.10 -1.10 0.67
CA VAL A 31 18.12 -0.08 0.22
C VAL A 31 18.57 1.31 0.64
N ARG A 32 19.06 1.47 1.89
CA ARG A 32 19.58 2.74 2.40
C ARG A 32 20.84 3.19 1.66
N GLN A 33 21.70 2.25 1.33
CA GLN A 33 22.88 2.56 0.51
C GLN A 33 22.50 3.01 -0.92
N LYS A 34 21.50 2.37 -1.53
CA LYS A 34 20.96 2.80 -2.84
C LYS A 34 20.27 4.17 -2.80
N ARG A 35 19.72 4.55 -1.64
CA ARG A 35 19.11 5.87 -1.40
C ARG A 35 20.13 6.93 -0.99
N GLU A 36 21.43 6.62 -1.05
CA GLU A 36 22.52 7.52 -0.65
C GLU A 36 22.49 7.95 0.82
N GLN A 37 21.72 7.27 1.67
CA GLN A 37 21.72 7.46 3.13
C GLN A 37 22.96 6.84 3.78
N ILE A 38 23.53 5.82 3.15
CA ILE A 38 24.82 5.22 3.49
C ILE A 38 25.72 5.38 2.27
N SER A 39 26.97 5.77 2.48
CA SER A 39 27.96 5.90 1.40
C SER A 39 28.11 4.61 0.60
N ALA A 40 28.16 4.71 -0.73
CA ALA A 40 28.36 3.56 -1.62
C ALA A 40 29.68 2.79 -1.35
N GLY A 41 30.70 3.45 -0.78
CA GLY A 41 31.97 2.85 -0.40
C GLY A 41 31.93 2.05 0.90
N THR A 42 30.92 2.28 1.76
CA THR A 42 30.77 1.61 3.06
C THR A 42 30.42 0.14 2.87
N LEU A 43 31.12 -0.75 3.57
CA LEU A 43 30.73 -2.16 3.68
C LEU A 43 29.57 -2.28 4.67
N ILE A 44 28.46 -2.84 4.23
CA ILE A 44 27.27 -3.06 5.06
C ILE A 44 27.08 -4.55 5.32
N LEU A 45 26.93 -4.94 6.58
CA LEU A 45 26.85 -6.32 7.01
C LEU A 45 25.72 -6.52 8.03
N ALA A 46 24.89 -7.53 7.81
CA ALA A 46 24.03 -8.08 8.84
C ALA A 46 24.66 -9.42 9.30
N VAL A 47 24.93 -9.54 10.60
CA VAL A 47 25.66 -10.67 11.17
C VAL A 47 24.81 -11.37 12.22
N GLU A 48 24.65 -12.69 12.11
CA GLU A 48 23.94 -13.50 13.10
C GLU A 48 24.76 -13.59 14.40
N ASP A 49 24.08 -13.40 15.54
CA ASP A 49 24.69 -13.65 16.85
C ASP A 49 24.92 -15.15 17.05
N PRO A 50 26.02 -15.57 17.69
CA PRO A 50 26.27 -16.97 17.97
C PRO A 50 25.12 -17.61 18.77
N GLU A 51 24.77 -18.86 18.45
CA GLU A 51 23.69 -19.63 19.11
C GLU A 51 23.88 -19.73 20.63
N THR A 52 25.13 -19.79 21.10
CA THR A 52 25.46 -19.69 22.50
C THR A 52 25.37 -18.23 22.97
N GLN A 53 24.67 -18.00 24.08
CA GLN A 53 24.51 -16.65 24.65
C GLN A 53 25.84 -16.06 25.09
N VAL A 54 26.54 -15.39 24.19
CA VAL A 54 27.87 -14.79 24.43
C VAL A 54 27.82 -13.35 24.95
N GLY A 55 26.59 -12.79 25.12
CA GLY A 55 26.39 -11.37 25.50
C GLY A 55 26.85 -10.37 24.45
N SER A 56 26.68 -9.07 24.74
CA SER A 56 27.05 -8.01 23.79
C SER A 56 28.55 -7.99 23.43
N GLY A 57 29.41 -8.33 24.37
CA GLY A 57 30.86 -8.41 24.10
C GLY A 57 31.20 -9.52 23.11
N GLY A 58 30.60 -10.70 23.24
CA GLY A 58 30.81 -11.80 22.30
C GLY A 58 30.23 -11.51 20.94
N ALA A 59 29.05 -10.88 20.86
CA ALA A 59 28.46 -10.42 19.62
C ALA A 59 29.32 -9.36 18.92
N THR A 60 29.94 -8.43 19.69
CA THR A 60 30.90 -7.47 19.16
C THR A 60 32.15 -8.16 18.56
N LEU A 61 32.71 -9.15 19.26
CA LEU A 61 33.86 -9.90 18.76
C LEU A 61 33.51 -10.67 17.48
N ASN A 62 32.35 -11.31 17.42
CA ASN A 62 31.90 -12.00 16.23
C ASN A 62 31.71 -11.02 15.05
N ALA A 63 31.07 -9.87 15.27
CA ALA A 63 30.92 -8.83 14.26
C ALA A 63 32.26 -8.31 13.73
N LEU A 64 33.23 -8.08 14.62
CA LEU A 64 34.60 -7.67 14.23
C LEU A 64 35.33 -8.75 13.43
N LEU A 65 35.15 -10.03 13.77
CA LEU A 65 35.77 -11.14 13.02
C LEU A 65 35.22 -11.19 11.59
N VAL A 66 33.89 -11.08 11.43
CA VAL A 66 33.25 -11.04 10.11
C VAL A 66 33.67 -9.81 9.32
N ALA A 67 33.78 -8.65 9.97
CA ALA A 67 34.29 -7.44 9.33
C ALA A 67 35.76 -7.63 8.85
N ALA A 68 36.62 -8.21 9.69
CA ALA A 68 38.02 -8.49 9.33
C ALA A 68 38.12 -9.44 8.13
N GLU A 69 37.27 -10.46 8.07
CA GLU A 69 37.17 -11.39 6.93
C GLU A 69 36.85 -10.65 5.63
N HIS A 70 35.76 -9.86 5.64
CA HIS A 70 35.35 -9.10 4.46
C HIS A 70 36.33 -8.02 4.03
N LEU A 71 36.93 -7.29 4.98
CA LEU A 71 37.95 -6.28 4.70
C LEU A 71 39.25 -6.89 4.17
N SER A 72 39.64 -8.05 4.72
CA SER A 72 40.79 -8.79 4.21
C SER A 72 40.58 -9.24 2.77
N ALA A 73 39.41 -9.78 2.47
CA ALA A 73 39.03 -10.17 1.10
C ALA A 73 39.04 -8.97 0.14
N ARG A 74 38.48 -7.82 0.56
CA ARG A 74 38.52 -6.57 -0.24
C ARG A 74 39.96 -6.06 -0.47
N ALA A 75 40.85 -6.23 0.48
CA ALA A 75 42.25 -5.86 0.37
C ALA A 75 43.08 -6.88 -0.43
N GLY A 76 42.46 -7.97 -0.91
CA GLY A 76 43.12 -9.01 -1.71
C GLY A 76 43.94 -10.01 -0.89
N PHE A 77 43.76 -10.06 0.43
CA PHE A 77 44.41 -11.07 1.27
C PHE A 77 43.68 -12.41 1.16
N THR A 78 44.47 -13.51 1.23
CA THR A 78 43.94 -14.88 1.22
C THR A 78 43.71 -15.45 2.62
N VAL A 79 44.07 -14.70 3.66
CA VAL A 79 43.89 -15.03 5.07
C VAL A 79 43.31 -13.83 5.80
N VAL A 80 42.58 -14.09 6.88
CA VAL A 80 42.03 -13.03 7.73
C VAL A 80 43.15 -12.37 8.49
N THR A 81 43.30 -11.05 8.40
CA THR A 81 44.30 -10.28 9.15
C THR A 81 43.60 -9.19 9.97
N SER A 82 44.10 -8.98 11.21
CA SER A 82 43.62 -7.90 12.08
C SER A 82 44.10 -6.52 11.62
N ASP A 83 45.14 -6.47 10.77
CA ASP A 83 45.71 -5.20 10.32
C ASP A 83 44.72 -4.34 9.54
N VAL A 84 43.74 -4.96 8.85
CA VAL A 84 42.67 -4.25 8.14
C VAL A 84 41.71 -3.49 9.06
N LEU A 85 41.71 -3.82 10.36
CA LEU A 85 40.87 -3.14 11.35
C LEU A 85 41.51 -1.85 11.88
N HIS A 86 42.84 -1.70 11.80
CA HIS A 86 43.54 -0.53 12.35
C HIS A 86 43.18 0.79 11.65
N SER A 87 42.88 0.74 10.39
CA SER A 87 42.47 1.91 9.58
C SER A 87 40.96 1.98 9.31
N ALA A 88 40.19 1.03 9.83
CA ALA A 88 38.78 0.92 9.56
C ALA A 88 37.92 1.65 10.62
N TRP A 89 36.99 2.48 10.16
CA TRP A 89 35.95 3.06 11.01
C TRP A 89 34.75 2.12 11.00
N ILE A 90 34.47 1.44 12.12
CA ILE A 90 33.46 0.39 12.21
C ILE A 90 32.33 0.82 13.16
N LEU A 91 31.13 0.88 12.65
CA LEU A 91 29.91 1.07 13.44
C LEU A 91 29.24 -0.28 13.66
N ILE A 92 29.09 -0.72 14.91
CA ILE A 92 28.36 -1.94 15.28
C ILE A 92 27.10 -1.57 16.03
N LEU A 93 25.96 -1.99 15.50
CA LEU A 93 24.64 -1.80 16.09
C LEU A 93 24.10 -3.14 16.58
N HIS A 94 24.00 -3.28 17.90
CA HIS A 94 23.44 -4.48 18.53
C HIS A 94 21.93 -4.40 18.60
N MET A 95 21.21 -5.39 18.06
CA MET A 95 19.75 -5.43 18.06
C MET A 95 19.17 -5.80 19.44
N GLY A 96 19.91 -6.44 20.32
CA GLY A 96 19.51 -6.82 21.69
C GLY A 96 18.44 -7.92 21.73
N ARG A 97 18.45 -8.72 22.80
CA ARG A 97 17.64 -9.96 22.90
C ARG A 97 16.31 -9.84 23.64
N ASP A 98 16.08 -8.80 24.41
CA ASP A 98 15.03 -8.82 25.44
C ASP A 98 13.85 -7.91 25.15
N PHE A 99 13.48 -7.69 23.87
CA PHE A 99 12.35 -6.83 23.54
C PHE A 99 11.40 -7.49 22.59
N PRO A 100 10.07 -7.31 22.80
CA PRO A 100 9.02 -7.90 22.00
C PRO A 100 8.91 -7.37 20.54
N PHE A 101 9.87 -6.60 20.07
CA PHE A 101 9.95 -6.09 18.69
C PHE A 101 11.07 -6.75 17.87
N ASP A 102 11.60 -7.88 18.33
CA ASP A 102 12.78 -8.51 17.74
C ASP A 102 12.57 -8.98 16.29
N ASP A 103 11.34 -9.33 15.90
CA ASP A 103 11.04 -9.76 14.53
C ASP A 103 11.15 -8.64 13.49
N CYS A 104 10.93 -7.37 13.90
CA CYS A 104 11.18 -6.20 13.05
C CYS A 104 12.54 -5.57 13.31
N GLY A 105 13.23 -5.99 14.36
CA GLY A 105 14.47 -5.41 14.86
C GLY A 105 14.33 -3.96 15.32
N ARG A 106 14.92 -3.60 16.45
CA ARG A 106 14.89 -2.23 17.01
C ARG A 106 15.41 -1.16 16.03
N ALA A 107 16.36 -1.52 15.18
CA ALA A 107 16.92 -0.61 14.19
C ALA A 107 15.87 -0.14 13.19
N PHE A 108 14.90 -0.99 12.87
CA PHE A 108 13.86 -0.70 11.88
C PHE A 108 12.50 -0.31 12.48
N THR A 109 12.43 -0.14 13.79
CA THR A 109 11.27 0.44 14.45
C THR A 109 11.09 1.88 13.98
N CYS A 110 9.93 2.19 13.40
CA CYS A 110 9.62 3.52 12.89
C CYS A 110 9.50 4.52 14.05
N LEU A 111 10.19 5.63 13.91
CA LEU A 111 10.11 6.76 14.82
C LEU A 111 9.19 7.85 14.23
N PRO A 112 8.39 8.51 15.05
CA PRO A 112 7.62 9.67 14.62
C PRO A 112 8.49 10.91 14.60
N VAL A 113 9.63 10.89 13.90
CA VAL A 113 10.47 12.09 13.73
C VAL A 113 10.06 12.75 12.44
N GLU A 114 9.43 13.92 12.55
CA GLU A 114 9.30 14.83 11.44
C GLU A 114 10.67 15.46 11.16
N ASN A 115 11.34 14.99 10.12
CA ASN A 115 12.44 15.74 9.55
C ASN A 115 11.83 16.78 8.60
N PRO A 116 11.83 18.09 8.93
CA PRO A 116 11.19 19.11 8.11
C PRO A 116 11.86 19.30 6.75
N GLN A 117 13.03 18.69 6.51
CA GLN A 117 13.76 18.76 5.26
C GLN A 117 13.70 17.45 4.44
N ALA A 118 13.20 16.35 5.03
CA ALA A 118 12.99 15.11 4.27
C ALA A 118 11.67 15.19 3.50
N PRO A 119 11.60 14.69 2.27
CA PRO A 119 10.31 14.50 1.63
C PRO A 119 9.46 13.62 2.55
N VAL A 120 8.18 13.95 2.66
CA VAL A 120 7.15 13.32 3.52
C VAL A 120 7.07 11.78 3.32
N GLU A 121 7.78 11.25 2.36
CA GLU A 121 7.82 9.87 1.90
C GLU A 121 8.75 8.94 2.73
N ALA A 122 9.58 9.47 3.61
CA ALA A 122 10.53 8.65 4.37
C ALA A 122 10.03 8.41 5.81
N VAL A 123 9.60 7.20 6.10
CA VAL A 123 9.51 6.74 7.49
C VAL A 123 10.92 6.60 8.02
N VAL A 124 11.24 7.46 8.97
CA VAL A 124 12.50 7.42 9.68
C VAL A 124 12.40 6.34 10.76
N CYS A 125 13.26 5.33 10.70
CA CYS A 125 13.37 4.33 11.75
C CYS A 125 14.55 4.66 12.70
N ASN A 126 14.67 3.91 13.78
CA ASN A 126 15.78 4.07 14.73
C ASN A 126 17.15 4.01 14.05
N LEU A 127 17.30 3.14 13.05
CA LEU A 127 18.56 3.05 12.30
C LEU A 127 18.86 4.32 11.51
N ASP A 128 17.85 4.89 10.85
CA ASP A 128 18.04 6.12 10.07
C ASP A 128 18.47 7.27 10.98
N CYS A 129 17.83 7.43 12.15
CA CYS A 129 18.23 8.42 13.13
C CYS A 129 19.65 8.18 13.69
N LEU A 130 20.01 6.93 13.98
CA LEU A 130 21.34 6.60 14.44
C LEU A 130 22.41 6.87 13.37
N LEU A 131 22.14 6.50 12.13
CA LEU A 131 23.04 6.77 11.02
C LEU A 131 23.19 8.27 10.77
N ASP A 132 22.08 9.01 10.84
CA ASP A 132 22.09 10.47 10.71
C ASP A 132 22.88 11.13 11.85
N ILE A 133 22.59 10.79 13.11
CA ILE A 133 23.33 11.28 14.28
C ILE A 133 24.82 10.94 14.21
N MET A 134 25.17 9.75 13.74
CA MET A 134 26.56 9.29 13.71
C MET A 134 27.31 9.73 12.44
N SER A 135 26.60 10.13 11.38
CA SER A 135 27.18 10.67 10.14
C SER A 135 27.41 12.17 10.18
N HIS A 136 26.63 12.89 10.99
CA HIS A 136 26.69 14.34 11.08
C HIS A 136 27.23 14.76 12.46
N ARG A 137 28.43 15.29 12.50
CA ARG A 137 28.95 15.96 13.70
C ARG A 137 28.20 17.27 14.03
N GLU A 138 27.41 17.79 13.08
CA GLU A 138 26.63 19.01 13.22
C GLU A 138 25.38 18.92 12.34
N SER A 139 24.30 18.28 12.82
CA SER A 139 22.97 18.48 12.21
C SER A 139 22.25 19.64 12.92
N GLU A 140 21.48 20.44 12.18
CA GLU A 140 20.70 21.55 12.73
C GLU A 140 19.68 21.15 13.81
N LEU A 141 19.26 19.89 13.85
CA LEU A 141 18.46 19.32 14.95
C LEU A 141 19.27 19.17 16.24
N LEU A 142 20.59 18.92 16.13
CA LEU A 142 21.52 18.95 17.24
C LEU A 142 22.04 20.37 17.51
N ALA A 143 21.89 21.32 16.60
CA ALA A 143 22.18 22.73 16.83
C ALA A 143 21.25 23.35 17.88
N SER A 144 20.01 22.81 18.05
CA SER A 144 19.18 23.14 19.20
C SER A 144 19.56 22.37 20.46
N GLY A 145 20.39 21.29 20.34
CA GLY A 145 20.84 20.47 21.48
C GLY A 145 19.73 19.74 22.23
N SER A 146 18.51 19.63 21.67
CA SER A 146 17.40 18.91 22.27
C SER A 146 17.20 17.54 21.60
N SER A 147 16.68 16.57 22.36
CA SER A 147 16.40 15.20 21.87
C SER A 147 15.06 14.70 22.34
N VAL A 148 14.27 14.11 21.42
CA VAL A 148 12.97 13.53 21.70
C VAL A 148 12.97 12.07 21.25
N VAL A 149 12.79 11.14 22.17
CA VAL A 149 12.86 9.70 21.89
C VAL A 149 11.60 8.99 22.38
N SER A 150 10.89 8.34 21.48
CA SER A 150 9.69 7.54 21.80
C SER A 150 8.66 8.30 22.65
N CYS A 151 8.33 9.54 22.26
CA CYS A 151 7.36 10.38 22.98
C CYS A 151 6.09 10.61 22.14
N LEU A 152 4.93 10.65 22.78
CA LEU A 152 3.70 11.16 22.20
C LEU A 152 3.50 12.58 22.73
N LEU A 153 3.51 13.55 21.80
CA LEU A 153 3.41 14.96 22.13
C LEU A 153 2.14 15.53 21.50
N GLU A 154 1.23 16.04 22.33
CA GLU A 154 -0.06 16.57 21.91
C GLU A 154 -0.15 18.06 22.29
N GLY A 155 -0.43 18.93 21.31
CA GLY A 155 -0.48 20.38 21.50
C GLY A 155 0.89 21.06 21.39
N PRO A 156 0.97 22.38 21.73
CA PRO A 156 2.20 23.14 21.61
C PRO A 156 3.19 22.76 22.73
N ILE A 157 4.33 22.19 22.33
CA ILE A 157 5.43 21.83 23.22
C ILE A 157 6.68 22.53 22.74
N HIS A 158 7.32 23.30 23.62
CA HIS A 158 8.54 24.01 23.36
C HIS A 158 9.70 23.40 24.13
N LEU A 159 10.77 23.05 23.43
CA LEU A 159 11.99 22.46 24.00
C LEU A 159 13.16 23.37 23.77
N GLU A 160 13.88 23.69 24.82
CA GLU A 160 15.11 24.47 24.75
C GLU A 160 16.35 23.58 24.54
N PRO A 161 17.45 24.15 24.07
CA PRO A 161 18.68 23.43 23.81
C PRO A 161 19.21 22.62 25.00
N GLY A 162 19.71 21.41 24.74
CA GLY A 162 20.23 20.51 25.78
C GLY A 162 19.15 19.74 26.57
N SER A 163 17.86 19.90 26.24
CA SER A 163 16.78 19.11 26.83
C SER A 163 16.60 17.76 26.17
N VAL A 164 16.23 16.75 26.96
CA VAL A 164 15.95 15.39 26.50
C VAL A 164 14.59 14.92 27.00
N LEU A 165 13.74 14.51 26.06
CA LEU A 165 12.49 13.82 26.36
C LEU A 165 12.58 12.35 25.94
N GLN A 166 12.21 11.44 26.84
CA GLN A 166 12.28 10.02 26.57
C GLN A 166 11.08 9.25 27.13
N HIS A 167 10.41 8.49 26.27
CA HIS A 167 9.28 7.63 26.64
C HIS A 167 8.16 8.36 27.40
N CYS A 168 7.82 9.58 26.94
CA CYS A 168 6.80 10.42 27.53
C CYS A 168 5.54 10.50 26.67
N HIS A 169 4.38 10.59 27.31
CA HIS A 169 3.16 11.08 26.71
C HIS A 169 2.82 12.42 27.36
N LEU A 170 3.01 13.51 26.63
CA LEU A 170 2.82 14.87 27.14
C LEU A 170 1.72 15.59 26.36
N GLN A 171 0.79 16.20 27.06
CA GLN A 171 -0.26 17.01 26.48
C GLN A 171 -0.04 18.47 26.88
N GLY A 172 0.24 19.33 25.88
CA GLY A 172 0.65 20.72 26.09
C GLY A 172 -0.51 21.71 26.22
N PRO A 173 -0.21 23.00 26.50
CA PRO A 173 1.07 23.68 26.29
C PRO A 173 2.12 23.39 27.37
N ILE A 174 3.34 23.05 26.95
CA ILE A 174 4.46 22.69 27.82
C ILE A 174 5.73 23.40 27.35
N HIS A 175 6.48 24.00 28.28
CA HIS A 175 7.80 24.54 28.05
C HIS A 175 8.84 23.83 28.90
N ILE A 176 9.85 23.25 28.27
CA ILE A 176 10.96 22.57 28.93
C ILE A 176 12.24 23.31 28.58
N GLY A 177 12.84 23.92 29.60
CA GLY A 177 14.04 24.73 29.48
C GLY A 177 15.31 23.91 29.34
N THR A 178 16.44 24.63 29.25
CA THR A 178 17.77 24.06 28.96
C THR A 178 18.20 23.00 29.96
N GLY A 179 18.91 21.99 29.46
CA GLY A 179 19.58 20.98 30.28
C GLY A 179 18.66 19.99 31.00
N CYS A 180 17.36 19.99 30.71
CA CYS A 180 16.40 19.12 31.35
C CYS A 180 16.39 17.71 30.74
N PHE A 181 16.29 16.70 31.60
CA PHE A 181 16.02 15.32 31.20
C PHE A 181 14.68 14.87 31.77
N VAL A 182 13.73 14.55 30.87
CA VAL A 182 12.38 14.14 31.26
C VAL A 182 12.10 12.76 30.67
N SER A 183 11.74 11.78 31.51
CA SER A 183 11.54 10.40 31.07
C SER A 183 10.37 9.71 31.77
N GLY A 184 9.62 8.88 31.02
CA GLY A 184 8.59 8.00 31.59
C GLY A 184 7.35 8.71 32.14
N LEU A 185 7.05 9.93 31.69
CA LEU A 185 5.87 10.68 32.11
C LEU A 185 4.68 10.43 31.19
N ASP A 186 3.51 10.27 31.79
CA ASP A 186 2.22 10.25 31.10
C ASP A 186 1.33 11.32 31.73
N THR A 187 1.20 12.47 31.08
CA THR A 187 0.42 13.62 31.56
C THR A 187 -0.78 13.81 30.65
N THR A 188 -1.94 13.39 31.09
CA THR A 188 -3.20 13.54 30.37
C THR A 188 -3.96 14.83 30.72
N GLN A 189 -3.40 15.72 31.53
CA GLN A 189 -4.05 16.97 31.96
C GLN A 189 -3.14 18.20 31.78
N SER A 190 -3.61 19.11 30.94
CA SER A 190 -2.90 20.25 30.42
C SER A 190 -2.65 21.42 31.38
N GLU A 191 -3.22 21.44 32.57
CA GLU A 191 -3.17 22.64 33.42
C GLU A 191 -1.88 22.84 34.21
N ALA A 192 -1.00 21.91 34.23
CA ALA A 192 -0.06 21.73 35.30
C ALA A 192 1.40 22.10 34.98
N LEU A 193 1.79 22.27 33.70
CA LEU A 193 3.15 22.70 33.31
C LEU A 193 3.19 24.15 32.76
N GLN A 194 2.06 24.85 32.73
CA GLN A 194 2.02 26.24 32.29
C GLN A 194 2.77 27.13 33.27
N GLY A 195 3.77 27.83 32.77
CA GLY A 195 4.48 28.86 33.52
C GLY A 195 5.61 28.36 34.45
N LEU A 196 6.02 27.11 34.35
CA LEU A 196 7.22 26.60 35.02
C LEU A 196 8.38 26.55 34.05
N GLU A 197 9.36 27.39 34.24
CA GLU A 197 10.66 27.30 33.58
C GLU A 197 11.49 26.23 34.29
N LEU A 198 11.60 25.05 33.64
CA LEU A 198 12.42 23.94 34.13
C LEU A 198 13.81 24.06 33.53
N HIS A 199 14.83 24.31 34.33
CA HIS A 199 16.22 24.39 33.88
C HIS A 199 17.08 23.40 34.69
N ASP A 200 17.96 22.70 34.01
CA ASP A 200 18.92 21.76 34.59
C ASP A 200 18.31 20.76 35.59
N LEU A 201 17.15 20.17 35.24
CA LEU A 201 16.42 19.23 36.08
C LEU A 201 16.32 17.85 35.41
N VAL A 202 16.33 16.82 36.24
CA VAL A 202 16.07 15.43 35.84
C VAL A 202 14.77 14.97 36.49
N LEU A 203 13.72 14.76 35.67
CA LEU A 203 12.39 14.31 36.10
C LEU A 203 12.08 12.97 35.44
N GLN A 204 11.90 11.93 36.26
CA GLN A 204 11.65 10.58 35.75
C GLN A 204 10.47 9.93 36.45
N GLY A 205 9.60 9.32 35.62
CA GLY A 205 8.53 8.44 36.10
C GLY A 205 8.99 6.97 36.10
N HIS A 206 8.72 6.26 37.15
CA HIS A 206 9.11 4.88 37.38
C HIS A 206 7.90 4.01 37.68
N HIS A 207 7.82 2.84 37.09
CA HIS A 207 6.94 1.78 37.51
C HIS A 207 7.64 1.02 38.63
N VAL A 208 6.95 0.90 39.76
CA VAL A 208 7.48 0.20 40.95
C VAL A 208 6.48 -0.84 41.47
N LYS A 209 6.98 -1.89 42.07
CA LYS A 209 6.19 -2.93 42.73
C LYS A 209 6.48 -2.93 44.19
N LEU A 210 5.48 -2.57 45.00
CA LEU A 210 5.55 -2.51 46.46
C LEU A 210 4.62 -3.56 47.03
N ARG A 211 5.14 -4.51 47.83
CA ARG A 211 4.33 -5.59 48.43
C ARG A 211 3.38 -6.26 47.43
N ASP A 212 3.91 -6.55 46.22
CA ASP A 212 3.18 -7.11 45.09
C ASP A 212 2.08 -6.24 44.48
N ALA A 213 1.94 -4.97 44.90
CA ALA A 213 1.05 -4.01 44.28
C ALA A 213 1.78 -3.10 43.28
N PRO A 214 1.29 -3.00 42.00
CA PRO A 214 1.84 -2.07 41.05
C PRO A 214 1.63 -0.63 41.52
N SER A 215 2.64 0.20 41.36
CA SER A 215 2.63 1.60 41.79
C SER A 215 3.47 2.45 40.86
N ARG A 216 3.38 3.77 40.95
CA ARG A 216 4.26 4.71 40.23
C ARG A 216 5.03 5.54 41.25
N ALA A 217 6.33 5.75 40.97
CA ALA A 217 7.16 6.68 41.72
C ALA A 217 7.74 7.72 40.76
N PHE A 218 8.00 8.93 41.26
CA PHE A 218 8.62 9.99 40.50
C PHE A 218 9.87 10.46 41.19
N THR A 219 10.94 10.61 40.39
CA THR A 219 12.20 11.22 40.86
C THR A 219 12.36 12.58 40.21
N LEU A 220 12.65 13.56 41.00
CA LEU A 220 13.00 14.91 40.58
C LEU A 220 14.31 15.29 41.29
N VAL A 221 15.37 15.56 40.50
CA VAL A 221 16.69 15.94 41.00
C VAL A 221 17.25 17.03 40.11
N GLY A 222 18.14 17.85 40.66
CA GLY A 222 18.91 18.79 39.89
C GLY A 222 19.99 18.08 39.07
N ARG A 223 20.28 18.55 37.89
CA ARG A 223 21.34 18.00 37.02
C ARG A 223 22.74 18.12 37.65
N LEU A 224 22.91 19.16 38.48
CA LEU A 224 24.18 19.46 39.16
C LEU A 224 24.21 18.99 40.62
N ASP A 225 23.22 18.20 41.08
CA ASP A 225 23.13 17.76 42.45
C ASP A 225 24.29 16.86 42.84
N SER A 226 24.83 17.11 44.03
CA SER A 226 25.91 16.31 44.64
C SER A 226 25.34 15.22 45.57
N TRP A 227 25.83 14.00 45.44
CA TRP A 227 25.47 12.87 46.28
C TRP A 227 26.19 12.86 47.64
N GLU A 228 26.97 13.93 47.91
CA GLU A 228 27.68 14.06 49.18
C GLU A 228 26.72 14.21 50.39
N ARG A 229 27.28 14.14 51.58
CA ARG A 229 26.50 14.27 52.84
C ARG A 229 25.79 15.64 52.92
N GLN A 230 24.78 15.68 53.74
CA GLN A 230 23.83 16.83 53.87
C GLN A 230 24.53 18.20 54.02
N GLY A 231 25.66 18.28 54.73
CA GLY A 231 26.35 19.55 54.97
C GLY A 231 27.12 20.13 53.74
N VAL A 232 27.34 19.31 52.68
CA VAL A 232 28.09 19.68 51.49
C VAL A 232 27.25 19.41 50.21
N GLY A 233 26.35 18.44 50.27
CA GLY A 233 25.54 18.02 49.14
C GLY A 233 24.47 19.05 48.74
N THR A 234 23.92 18.90 47.56
CA THR A 234 22.85 19.76 46.99
C THR A 234 21.61 18.93 46.62
N TYR A 235 20.48 19.60 46.50
CA TYR A 235 19.25 19.05 45.94
C TYR A 235 18.49 20.11 45.13
N LEU A 236 18.02 19.78 43.98
CA LEU A 236 17.43 20.71 42.99
C LEU A 236 18.36 21.88 42.67
N ASN A 237 19.65 21.60 42.50
CA ASN A 237 20.75 22.53 42.25
C ASN A 237 20.95 23.62 43.30
N MET A 238 20.42 23.41 44.55
CA MET A 238 20.57 24.31 45.67
C MET A 238 21.12 23.59 46.92
N SER A 239 21.65 24.31 47.87
CA SER A 239 22.08 23.73 49.15
C SER A 239 20.92 23.17 49.94
N TRP A 240 21.14 22.13 50.81
CA TRP A 240 20.10 21.59 51.67
C TRP A 240 19.48 22.64 52.58
N SER A 241 20.24 23.61 53.05
CA SER A 241 19.72 24.71 53.90
C SER A 241 18.76 25.61 53.13
N GLU A 242 19.07 25.96 51.92
CA GLU A 242 18.20 26.72 51.02
C GLU A 242 16.95 25.93 50.62
N PHE A 243 17.10 24.63 50.30
CA PHE A 243 15.97 23.75 50.01
C PHE A 243 14.97 23.67 51.18
N PHE A 244 15.48 23.48 52.42
CA PHE A 244 14.63 23.44 53.62
C PHE A 244 13.92 24.78 53.84
N GLN A 245 14.60 25.87 53.64
CA GLN A 245 14.01 27.20 53.80
C GLN A 245 12.92 27.44 52.76
N LYS A 246 13.16 27.07 51.49
CA LYS A 246 12.25 27.26 50.38
C LYS A 246 11.01 26.41 50.48
N THR A 247 11.12 25.13 50.82
CA THR A 247 10.03 24.16 50.76
C THR A 247 9.30 23.96 52.10
N GLY A 248 9.90 24.30 53.22
CA GLY A 248 9.42 23.99 54.55
C GLY A 248 9.56 22.52 54.98
N ILE A 249 10.22 21.71 54.12
CA ILE A 249 10.63 20.34 54.48
C ILE A 249 11.67 20.43 55.59
N ARG A 250 11.71 19.42 56.49
CA ARG A 250 12.69 19.30 57.54
C ARG A 250 13.48 18.01 57.40
N ASP A 251 14.68 17.96 57.98
CA ASP A 251 15.51 16.76 57.93
C ASP A 251 14.84 15.50 58.50
N TYR A 252 14.00 15.62 59.53
CA TYR A 252 13.19 14.52 60.08
C TYR A 252 12.07 14.04 59.10
N ASP A 253 11.70 14.81 58.08
CA ASP A 253 10.80 14.39 57.03
C ASP A 253 11.50 13.44 56.05
N LEU A 254 12.86 13.51 55.98
CA LEU A 254 13.68 12.83 54.94
C LEU A 254 14.38 11.59 55.49
N TRP A 255 14.88 11.68 56.73
CA TRP A 255 15.63 10.61 57.37
C TRP A 255 15.03 10.22 58.72
N ASP A 256 15.05 8.93 59.01
CA ASP A 256 14.68 8.45 60.32
C ASP A 256 15.70 8.96 61.37
N PRO A 257 15.28 9.16 62.66
CA PRO A 257 16.17 9.62 63.72
C PRO A 257 17.43 8.75 63.91
N ASP A 258 17.30 7.46 63.59
CA ASP A 258 18.39 6.49 63.73
C ASP A 258 19.44 6.54 62.61
N VAL A 259 19.22 7.34 61.53
CA VAL A 259 20.20 7.51 60.46
C VAL A 259 21.29 8.47 60.90
N PRO A 260 22.55 7.98 61.01
CA PRO A 260 23.68 8.84 61.38
C PRO A 260 23.81 10.07 60.45
N ALA A 261 24.22 11.22 61.00
CA ALA A 261 24.39 12.42 60.21
C ALA A 261 25.43 12.26 59.05
N ALA A 262 26.36 11.33 59.21
CA ALA A 262 27.34 10.97 58.21
C ALA A 262 26.73 10.28 56.99
N ASP A 263 25.61 9.58 57.17
CA ASP A 263 24.92 8.81 56.16
C ASP A 263 23.74 9.56 55.52
N ARG A 264 23.43 10.77 56.00
CA ARG A 264 22.38 11.65 55.47
C ARG A 264 22.88 12.29 54.15
N CYS A 265 22.37 11.82 53.05
CA CYS A 265 22.70 12.32 51.69
C CYS A 265 21.49 12.16 50.79
N LEU A 266 21.58 12.67 49.58
CA LEU A 266 20.51 12.59 48.56
C LEU A 266 20.08 11.13 48.29
N ARG A 267 21.01 10.18 48.34
CA ARG A 267 20.75 8.76 48.08
C ARG A 267 19.84 8.12 49.18
N THR A 268 19.96 8.55 50.39
CA THR A 268 19.22 8.01 51.57
C THR A 268 17.98 8.84 51.93
N ALA A 269 17.83 10.04 51.37
CA ALA A 269 16.71 10.93 51.63
C ALA A 269 15.39 10.39 51.03
N ARG A 270 14.33 10.26 51.80
CA ARG A 270 12.99 9.85 51.35
C ARG A 270 12.25 10.99 50.65
N LEU A 271 12.68 11.29 49.42
CA LEU A 271 12.16 12.41 48.67
C LEU A 271 11.03 12.06 47.70
N PHE A 272 11.05 10.82 47.19
CA PHE A 272 10.31 10.42 46.01
C PHE A 272 8.94 9.82 46.35
N PRO A 273 7.82 10.52 46.10
CA PRO A 273 6.50 10.04 46.43
C PRO A 273 6.07 8.86 45.54
N VAL A 274 5.28 7.96 46.12
CA VAL A 274 4.72 6.80 45.45
C VAL A 274 3.21 6.96 45.32
N PHE A 275 2.67 6.65 44.18
CA PHE A 275 1.29 6.85 43.84
C PHE A 275 0.66 5.56 43.29
N HIS A 276 -0.65 5.43 43.49
CA HIS A 276 -1.41 4.36 42.84
C HIS A 276 -1.44 4.54 41.32
N PRO A 277 -1.34 3.48 40.49
CA PRO A 277 -1.28 3.57 39.04
C PRO A 277 -2.47 4.30 38.40
N SER A 278 -3.65 4.21 38.98
CA SER A 278 -4.87 4.84 38.49
C SER A 278 -5.00 6.33 38.85
N ARG A 279 -4.11 6.87 39.72
CA ARG A 279 -4.12 8.29 40.06
C ARG A 279 -3.55 9.10 38.91
N ALA A 280 -4.36 9.97 38.33
CA ALA A 280 -3.86 11.01 37.44
C ALA A 280 -2.92 11.95 38.24
N LEU A 281 -1.69 12.06 37.76
CA LEU A 281 -0.68 12.89 38.41
C LEU A 281 -0.47 14.11 37.52
N GLY A 282 -0.70 15.27 38.17
CA GLY A 282 -0.33 16.51 37.55
C GLY A 282 1.13 16.91 37.91
N PRO A 283 1.78 17.71 37.10
CA PRO A 283 3.08 18.27 37.42
C PRO A 283 3.11 19.04 38.75
N LYS A 284 2.01 19.60 39.20
CA LYS A 284 1.88 20.21 40.55
C LYS A 284 2.20 19.24 41.67
N ASP A 285 1.90 17.95 41.53
CA ASP A 285 2.23 16.95 42.52
C ASP A 285 3.74 16.72 42.67
N MET A 286 4.53 17.06 41.65
CA MET A 286 5.97 16.80 41.59
C MET A 286 6.80 18.07 41.66
N LEU A 287 6.35 19.15 41.01
CA LEU A 287 7.13 20.37 40.78
C LEU A 287 6.85 21.46 41.80
N TRP A 288 5.97 21.22 42.78
CA TRP A 288 5.66 22.21 43.82
C TRP A 288 6.90 22.69 44.60
N MET A 289 7.94 21.84 44.68
CA MET A 289 9.21 22.14 45.36
C MET A 289 10.01 23.24 44.64
N LEU A 290 9.72 23.51 43.36
CA LEU A 290 10.39 24.52 42.54
C LEU A 290 9.70 25.88 42.58
N GLY A 291 8.39 25.88 42.89
CA GLY A 291 7.56 27.08 42.94
C GLY A 291 7.78 27.92 44.20
N PRO A 292 7.23 29.13 44.25
CA PRO A 292 7.17 29.91 45.47
C PRO A 292 6.34 29.17 46.55
N GLN A 293 6.65 29.38 47.81
CA GLN A 293 5.92 28.73 48.91
C GLN A 293 4.41 28.87 48.73
N ASP A 294 3.70 27.77 48.65
CA ASP A 294 2.25 27.74 48.66
C ASP A 294 1.78 28.33 50.00
N SER A 295 1.09 29.44 49.98
CA SER A 295 0.63 30.20 51.15
C SER A 295 -0.28 29.39 52.07
N GLY A 296 -0.69 28.18 51.74
CA GLY A 296 -1.48 27.26 52.54
C GLY A 296 -0.79 25.96 52.95
N GLY A 297 0.41 25.68 52.46
CA GLY A 297 1.16 24.44 52.74
C GLY A 297 0.44 23.15 52.36
N ALA A 298 -0.53 23.20 51.43
CA ALA A 298 -1.34 22.01 51.02
C ALA A 298 -0.49 20.97 50.31
N ALA A 299 0.41 21.39 49.41
CA ALA A 299 1.31 20.51 48.70
C ALA A 299 2.29 19.81 49.62
N LEU A 300 2.88 20.54 50.59
CA LEU A 300 3.76 19.97 51.60
C LEU A 300 3.03 18.96 52.46
N ARG A 301 1.79 19.26 52.92
CA ARG A 301 0.97 18.30 53.72
C ARG A 301 0.67 17.06 52.92
N GLY A 302 0.28 17.19 51.67
CA GLY A 302 0.04 16.06 50.76
C GLY A 302 1.28 15.20 50.57
N TRP A 303 2.42 15.85 50.36
CA TRP A 303 3.71 15.16 50.19
C TRP A 303 4.13 14.47 51.51
N ARG A 304 3.97 15.08 52.67
CA ARG A 304 4.24 14.43 53.96
C ARG A 304 3.34 13.24 54.23
N ALA A 305 2.08 13.28 53.80
CA ALA A 305 1.12 12.20 53.94
C ALA A 305 1.32 11.04 52.93
N SER A 306 2.09 11.28 51.86
CA SER A 306 2.37 10.25 50.84
C SER A 306 3.45 9.28 51.31
N TRP A 307 3.39 8.03 50.79
CA TRP A 307 4.53 7.14 50.95
C TRP A 307 5.67 7.63 50.04
N ARG A 308 6.85 7.72 50.61
CA ARG A 308 8.02 8.20 49.93
C ARG A 308 9.16 7.20 50.03
N LEU A 309 9.93 7.09 48.95
CA LEU A 309 11.14 6.25 48.84
C LEU A 309 12.36 7.15 48.73
N SER A 310 13.46 6.65 49.22
CA SER A 310 14.79 7.17 48.90
C SER A 310 15.25 6.55 47.58
N TRP A 311 16.32 7.09 46.98
CA TRP A 311 16.90 6.51 45.80
C TRP A 311 17.34 5.05 46.02
N GLU A 312 17.90 4.75 47.15
CA GLU A 312 18.33 3.42 47.55
C GLU A 312 17.18 2.43 47.66
N GLN A 313 16.04 2.89 48.16
CA GLN A 313 14.84 2.07 48.31
C GLN A 313 14.09 1.91 46.96
N LEU A 314 14.20 2.87 46.06
CA LEU A 314 13.55 2.83 44.74
C LEU A 314 14.14 1.73 43.84
N GLN A 315 15.47 1.58 43.84
CA GLN A 315 16.16 0.67 42.91
C GLN A 315 15.65 -0.79 42.99
N PRO A 316 15.54 -1.43 44.15
CA PRO A 316 15.04 -2.82 44.25
C PRO A 316 13.53 -2.93 43.97
N CYS A 317 12.79 -1.81 44.00
CA CYS A 317 11.34 -1.79 43.79
C CYS A 317 10.96 -1.57 42.29
N LEU A 318 11.93 -1.34 41.42
CA LEU A 318 11.64 -1.07 39.97
C LEU A 318 10.98 -2.28 39.34
N ASP A 319 9.80 -2.03 38.71
CA ASP A 319 9.08 -3.02 37.92
C ASP A 319 9.46 -2.86 36.44
N ARG A 320 10.43 -3.65 36.01
CA ARG A 320 10.91 -3.63 34.63
C ARG A 320 9.85 -4.08 33.63
N ALA A 321 9.05 -5.09 33.97
CA ALA A 321 8.01 -5.62 33.11
C ALA A 321 6.91 -4.56 32.87
N ALA A 322 6.45 -3.88 33.94
CA ALA A 322 5.49 -2.78 33.80
C ALA A 322 6.06 -1.60 33.02
N THR A 323 7.35 -1.28 33.17
CA THR A 323 8.02 -0.23 32.39
C THR A 323 8.05 -0.57 30.91
N LEU A 324 8.40 -1.81 30.56
CA LEU A 324 8.41 -2.28 29.16
C LEU A 324 7.00 -2.28 28.56
N ALA A 325 6.01 -2.77 29.31
CA ALA A 325 4.62 -2.75 28.87
C ALA A 325 4.11 -1.32 28.60
N SER A 326 4.46 -0.36 29.47
CA SER A 326 4.11 1.06 29.28
C SER A 326 4.76 1.65 28.03
N ARG A 327 6.06 1.41 27.82
CA ARG A 327 6.79 1.85 26.61
C ARG A 327 6.22 1.24 25.33
N ARG A 328 5.88 -0.06 25.37
CA ARG A 328 5.20 -0.74 24.26
C ARG A 328 3.86 -0.09 23.92
N ASN A 329 3.03 0.16 24.94
CA ASN A 329 1.74 0.80 24.75
C ASN A 329 1.89 2.21 24.11
N LEU A 330 2.87 2.97 24.57
CA LEU A 330 3.17 4.28 24.01
C LEU A 330 3.58 4.17 22.55
N PHE A 331 4.47 3.24 22.22
CA PHE A 331 4.89 2.96 20.85
C PHE A 331 3.69 2.67 19.93
N PHE A 332 2.79 1.76 20.33
CA PHE A 332 1.62 1.45 19.50
C PHE A 332 0.65 2.62 19.37
N ARG A 333 0.45 3.43 20.41
CA ARG A 333 -0.35 4.66 20.28
C ARG A 333 0.22 5.59 19.21
N GLN A 334 1.53 5.82 19.20
CA GLN A 334 2.20 6.62 18.17
C GLN A 334 2.06 6.00 16.79
N ALA A 335 2.30 4.70 16.67
CA ALA A 335 2.19 3.97 15.42
C ALA A 335 0.77 4.04 14.84
N LEU A 336 -0.28 4.02 15.67
CA LEU A 336 -1.67 4.20 15.24
C LEU A 336 -1.91 5.63 14.73
N CYS A 337 -1.40 6.66 15.40
CA CYS A 337 -1.47 8.04 14.91
C CYS A 337 -0.76 8.17 13.56
N LYS A 338 0.44 7.59 13.42
CA LYS A 338 1.19 7.60 12.17
C LYS A 338 0.49 6.83 11.06
N ALA A 339 -0.10 5.67 11.35
CA ALA A 339 -0.89 4.92 10.38
C ALA A 339 -2.07 5.76 9.85
N ARG A 340 -2.77 6.47 10.73
CA ARG A 340 -3.84 7.41 10.34
C ARG A 340 -3.30 8.48 9.39
N GLN A 341 -2.21 9.17 9.74
CA GLN A 341 -1.58 10.20 8.89
C GLN A 341 -1.17 9.65 7.53
N VAL A 342 -0.53 8.49 7.47
CA VAL A 342 -0.11 7.81 6.22
C VAL A 342 -1.31 7.55 5.30
N LEU A 343 -2.43 7.11 5.86
CA LEU A 343 -3.64 6.81 5.09
C LEU A 343 -4.32 8.10 4.61
N GLU A 344 -4.56 9.06 5.52
CA GLU A 344 -5.24 10.33 5.22
C GLU A 344 -4.44 11.19 4.24
N ALA A 345 -3.11 11.23 4.36
CA ALA A 345 -2.21 11.94 3.45
C ALA A 345 -1.86 11.15 2.16
N ARG A 346 -2.43 9.96 1.95
CA ARG A 346 -2.20 9.09 0.79
C ARG A 346 -0.72 8.75 0.54
N GLN A 347 0.08 8.67 1.59
CA GLN A 347 1.50 8.39 1.46
C GLN A 347 1.76 6.99 0.90
N ASP A 348 2.77 6.86 0.03
CA ASP A 348 3.20 5.59 -0.56
C ASP A 348 4.08 4.77 0.40
N LEU A 349 3.57 4.59 1.62
CA LEU A 349 4.24 3.88 2.69
C LEU A 349 3.48 2.61 3.05
N SER A 350 4.20 1.48 3.15
CA SER A 350 3.61 0.22 3.57
C SER A 350 3.35 0.18 5.08
N LEU A 351 2.12 -0.18 5.46
CA LEU A 351 1.74 -0.42 6.85
C LEU A 351 1.94 -1.89 7.28
N ARG A 352 2.43 -2.78 6.40
CA ARG A 352 2.65 -4.20 6.72
C ARG A 352 3.57 -4.44 7.91
N PRO A 353 4.70 -3.75 8.07
CA PRO A 353 5.54 -3.94 9.25
C PRO A 353 4.81 -3.62 10.57
N LEU A 354 4.02 -2.53 10.57
CA LEU A 354 3.18 -2.19 11.72
C LEU A 354 2.11 -3.25 11.99
N ILE A 355 1.45 -3.74 10.94
CA ILE A 355 0.41 -4.79 11.04
C ILE A 355 1.00 -6.05 11.67
N GLN A 356 2.14 -6.52 11.19
CA GLN A 356 2.82 -7.69 11.73
C GLN A 356 3.21 -7.51 13.19
N ALA A 357 3.84 -6.38 13.54
CA ALA A 357 4.20 -6.06 14.90
C ALA A 357 2.98 -5.98 15.83
N ALA A 358 1.89 -5.33 15.40
CA ALA A 358 0.67 -5.20 16.20
C ALA A 358 0.00 -6.56 16.48
N ILE A 359 0.05 -7.49 15.53
CA ILE A 359 -0.51 -8.85 15.71
C ILE A 359 0.36 -9.67 16.66
N HIS A 360 1.66 -9.69 16.44
CA HIS A 360 2.61 -10.39 17.29
C HIS A 360 2.48 -9.95 18.77
N GLU A 361 2.29 -8.67 19.00
CA GLU A 361 2.17 -8.07 20.33
C GLU A 361 0.73 -8.06 20.91
N GLY A 362 -0.24 -8.67 20.23
CA GLY A 362 -1.62 -8.71 20.69
C GLY A 362 -2.35 -7.36 20.64
N CYS A 363 -1.84 -6.41 19.86
CA CYS A 363 -2.38 -5.05 19.69
C CYS A 363 -3.25 -4.88 18.43
N ALA A 364 -3.72 -5.96 17.82
CA ALA A 364 -4.54 -5.94 16.61
C ALA A 364 -5.86 -5.18 16.78
N GLY A 365 -6.50 -5.27 17.95
CA GLY A 365 -7.80 -4.61 18.22
C GLY A 365 -7.77 -3.09 18.05
N PRO A 366 -6.88 -2.36 18.74
CA PRO A 366 -6.71 -0.92 18.54
C PRO A 366 -6.37 -0.53 17.10
N LEU A 367 -5.56 -1.32 16.39
CA LEU A 367 -5.24 -1.08 14.99
C LEU A 367 -6.47 -1.22 14.10
N LEU A 368 -7.26 -2.29 14.24
CA LEU A 368 -8.53 -2.48 13.53
C LEU A 368 -9.49 -1.31 13.76
N THR A 369 -9.63 -0.86 15.02
CA THR A 369 -10.47 0.29 15.35
C THR A 369 -9.99 1.57 14.66
N THR A 370 -8.69 1.81 14.60
CA THR A 370 -8.12 2.99 13.93
C THR A 370 -8.38 2.93 12.42
N LEU A 371 -8.17 1.77 11.79
CA LEU A 371 -8.42 1.56 10.36
C LEU A 371 -9.90 1.74 10.01
N ASP A 372 -10.83 1.22 10.83
CA ASP A 372 -12.27 1.42 10.67
C ASP A 372 -12.65 2.91 10.78
N GLN A 373 -12.07 3.65 11.74
CA GLN A 373 -12.32 5.08 11.89
C GLN A 373 -11.86 5.87 10.67
N VAL A 374 -10.65 5.60 10.16
CA VAL A 374 -10.13 6.25 8.95
C VAL A 374 -11.02 5.92 7.75
N ALA A 375 -11.39 4.65 7.57
CA ALA A 375 -12.28 4.25 6.49
C ALA A 375 -13.64 4.94 6.55
N ALA A 376 -14.25 4.99 7.75
CA ALA A 376 -15.60 5.55 7.95
C ALA A 376 -15.67 7.08 7.76
N SER A 377 -14.57 7.80 8.05
CA SER A 377 -14.49 9.27 7.94
C SER A 377 -13.85 9.76 6.65
N ALA A 378 -13.39 8.85 5.77
CA ALA A 378 -12.68 9.22 4.56
C ALA A 378 -13.58 9.99 3.59
N GLY A 379 -13.16 11.18 3.19
CA GLY A 379 -13.77 11.95 2.11
C GLY A 379 -13.36 11.46 0.70
N ASP A 380 -12.35 10.61 0.62
CA ASP A 380 -11.80 10.05 -0.61
C ASP A 380 -11.99 8.53 -0.66
N PRO A 381 -12.56 7.99 -1.76
CA PRO A 381 -12.81 6.56 -1.89
C PRO A 381 -11.54 5.70 -1.92
N GLY A 382 -10.42 6.24 -2.40
CA GLY A 382 -9.13 5.56 -2.39
C GLY A 382 -8.60 5.36 -0.98
N VAL A 383 -8.70 6.38 -0.11
CA VAL A 383 -8.33 6.30 1.32
C VAL A 383 -9.20 5.25 2.03
N ALA A 384 -10.52 5.28 1.80
CA ALA A 384 -11.43 4.30 2.39
C ALA A 384 -11.10 2.87 1.92
N ALA A 385 -10.93 2.66 0.62
CA ALA A 385 -10.63 1.34 0.05
C ALA A 385 -9.28 0.81 0.55
N ARG A 386 -8.24 1.65 0.63
CA ARG A 386 -6.94 1.28 1.19
C ARG A 386 -7.04 0.91 2.67
N SER A 387 -7.80 1.66 3.46
CA SER A 387 -8.01 1.36 4.88
C SER A 387 -8.69 -0.01 5.06
N LEU A 388 -9.71 -0.32 4.26
CA LEU A 388 -10.36 -1.64 4.25
C LEU A 388 -9.41 -2.76 3.80
N ALA A 389 -8.52 -2.49 2.84
CA ALA A 389 -7.49 -3.44 2.43
C ALA A 389 -6.47 -3.70 3.55
N CYS A 390 -6.09 -2.67 4.33
CA CYS A 390 -5.27 -2.83 5.52
C CYS A 390 -5.97 -3.68 6.60
N VAL A 391 -7.29 -3.50 6.81
CA VAL A 391 -8.05 -4.40 7.69
C VAL A 391 -7.98 -5.85 7.19
N ALA A 392 -8.13 -6.06 5.87
CA ALA A 392 -8.00 -7.39 5.29
C ALA A 392 -6.60 -8.00 5.49
N ASP A 393 -5.55 -7.18 5.46
CA ASP A 393 -4.19 -7.64 5.76
C ASP A 393 -4.01 -7.99 7.24
N VAL A 394 -4.56 -7.20 8.17
CA VAL A 394 -4.59 -7.53 9.60
C VAL A 394 -5.25 -8.89 9.82
N LEU A 395 -6.44 -9.11 9.26
CA LEU A 395 -7.18 -10.37 9.40
C LEU A 395 -6.44 -11.55 8.77
N GLY A 396 -5.81 -11.33 7.62
CA GLY A 396 -4.98 -12.35 6.96
C GLY A 396 -3.77 -12.77 7.79
N CYS A 397 -3.09 -11.80 8.41
CA CYS A 397 -1.97 -12.07 9.31
C CYS A 397 -2.43 -12.75 10.61
N MET A 398 -3.55 -12.31 11.23
CA MET A 398 -4.12 -12.94 12.42
C MET A 398 -4.51 -14.41 12.21
N ALA A 399 -4.78 -14.82 10.96
CA ALA A 399 -5.09 -16.21 10.63
C ALA A 399 -3.88 -17.13 10.66
N GLU A 400 -2.64 -16.61 10.74
CA GLU A 400 -1.38 -17.36 10.84
C GLU A 400 -1.25 -18.52 9.82
N GLY A 401 -1.80 -18.35 8.63
CA GLY A 401 -1.82 -19.38 7.59
C GLY A 401 -2.83 -20.52 7.81
N LEU A 402 -3.55 -20.55 8.92
CA LEU A 402 -4.48 -21.64 9.26
C LEU A 402 -5.78 -21.61 8.44
N GLY A 403 -6.12 -20.51 7.83
CA GLY A 403 -7.36 -20.35 7.06
C GLY A 403 -7.29 -20.70 5.58
N GLY A 404 -6.14 -21.14 5.09
CA GLY A 404 -5.90 -21.37 3.67
C GLY A 404 -5.66 -20.08 2.87
N LEU A 405 -5.84 -20.15 1.54
CA LEU A 405 -5.59 -18.99 0.66
C LEU A 405 -6.72 -17.96 0.72
N ARG A 406 -6.34 -16.66 0.64
CA ARG A 406 -7.29 -15.55 0.45
C ARG A 406 -7.83 -15.54 -0.98
N SER A 407 -8.67 -16.53 -1.31
CA SER A 407 -9.27 -16.70 -2.65
C SER A 407 -10.76 -17.00 -2.53
N GLY A 408 -11.46 -16.90 -3.67
CA GLY A 408 -12.89 -17.18 -3.75
C GLY A 408 -13.80 -15.96 -3.53
N PRO A 409 -15.11 -16.13 -3.67
CA PRO A 409 -16.07 -15.04 -3.58
C PRO A 409 -16.33 -14.59 -2.14
N ALA A 410 -16.66 -13.30 -1.98
CA ALA A 410 -17.17 -12.73 -0.74
C ALA A 410 -18.72 -12.83 -0.75
N ALA A 411 -19.25 -14.01 -0.47
CA ALA A 411 -20.66 -14.33 -0.72
C ALA A 411 -21.45 -14.86 0.50
N ASN A 412 -20.97 -14.58 1.71
CA ASN A 412 -21.70 -14.97 2.92
C ASN A 412 -22.93 -14.06 3.13
N PRO A 413 -24.13 -14.61 3.37
CA PRO A 413 -25.37 -13.84 3.50
C PRO A 413 -25.33 -12.76 4.60
N GLU A 414 -24.61 -13.01 5.70
CA GLU A 414 -24.48 -12.08 6.82
C GLU A 414 -23.79 -10.77 6.41
N TRP A 415 -22.97 -10.81 5.36
CA TRP A 415 -22.23 -9.67 4.85
C TRP A 415 -22.99 -8.86 3.77
N LEU A 416 -24.17 -9.28 3.37
CA LEU A 416 -25.01 -8.55 2.41
C LEU A 416 -25.43 -7.17 2.95
N ARG A 417 -25.76 -7.10 4.26
CA ARG A 417 -26.16 -5.82 4.89
C ARG A 417 -25.04 -4.78 4.87
N PRO A 418 -23.80 -5.06 5.31
CA PRO A 418 -22.68 -4.15 5.12
C PRO A 418 -22.50 -3.67 3.68
N PHE A 419 -22.55 -4.58 2.72
CA PHE A 419 -22.40 -4.25 1.30
C PHE A 419 -23.51 -3.35 0.78
N SER A 420 -24.76 -3.61 1.15
CA SER A 420 -25.89 -2.75 0.78
C SER A 420 -25.72 -1.31 1.27
N HIS A 421 -25.23 -1.09 2.49
CA HIS A 421 -24.91 0.26 2.97
C HIS A 421 -23.84 0.94 2.12
N LEU A 422 -22.78 0.23 1.77
CA LEU A 422 -21.72 0.77 0.90
C LEU A 422 -22.26 1.08 -0.50
N GLU A 423 -23.06 0.20 -1.08
CA GLU A 423 -23.69 0.40 -2.40
C GLU A 423 -24.64 1.60 -2.45
N CYS A 424 -25.28 1.91 -1.34
CA CYS A 424 -26.10 3.12 -1.18
C CYS A 424 -25.27 4.39 -0.89
N GLY A 425 -23.93 4.29 -0.81
CA GLY A 425 -23.03 5.41 -0.52
C GLY A 425 -22.94 5.77 0.96
N ASP A 426 -23.52 4.98 1.87
CA ASP A 426 -23.43 5.19 3.31
C ASP A 426 -22.18 4.51 3.89
N LEU A 427 -21.05 5.15 3.64
CA LEU A 427 -19.73 4.63 4.02
C LEU A 427 -19.62 4.36 5.52
N ALA A 428 -20.06 5.30 6.36
CA ALA A 428 -19.92 5.20 7.82
C ALA A 428 -20.72 4.02 8.39
N ARG A 429 -21.98 3.84 7.94
CA ARG A 429 -22.78 2.69 8.36
C ARG A 429 -22.25 1.39 7.77
N GLY A 430 -21.81 1.40 6.53
CA GLY A 430 -21.19 0.25 5.88
C GLY A 430 -19.97 -0.27 6.65
N VAL A 431 -19.01 0.60 6.96
CA VAL A 431 -17.81 0.25 7.74
C VAL A 431 -18.16 -0.24 9.14
N LYS A 432 -19.09 0.43 9.83
CA LYS A 432 -19.57 -0.02 11.15
C LYS A 432 -20.20 -1.42 11.10
N ALA A 433 -21.00 -1.71 10.08
CA ALA A 433 -21.61 -3.02 9.90
C ALA A 433 -20.56 -4.09 9.56
N LEU A 434 -19.55 -3.77 8.72
CA LEU A 434 -18.41 -4.66 8.45
C LEU A 434 -17.67 -5.03 9.75
N ALA A 435 -17.38 -4.04 10.61
CA ALA A 435 -16.72 -4.28 11.88
C ALA A 435 -17.55 -5.20 12.80
N GLN A 436 -18.87 -5.00 12.86
CA GLN A 436 -19.77 -5.85 13.65
C GLN A 436 -19.78 -7.32 13.20
N GLU A 437 -19.79 -7.57 11.89
CA GLU A 437 -19.74 -8.94 11.35
C GLU A 437 -18.33 -9.56 11.57
N ARG A 438 -17.25 -8.79 11.36
CA ARG A 438 -15.88 -9.21 11.65
C ARG A 438 -15.72 -9.66 13.11
N ASP A 439 -16.21 -8.88 14.04
CA ASP A 439 -16.01 -9.13 15.48
C ASP A 439 -16.62 -10.48 15.93
N LYS A 440 -17.67 -10.96 15.27
CA LYS A 440 -18.22 -12.31 15.47
C LYS A 440 -17.27 -13.43 15.03
N TRP A 441 -16.31 -13.13 14.16
CA TRP A 441 -15.42 -14.08 13.53
C TRP A 441 -13.98 -14.03 14.05
N LEU A 442 -13.61 -13.03 14.88
CA LEU A 442 -12.25 -12.79 15.34
C LEU A 442 -11.59 -13.98 16.05
N SER A 443 -12.36 -14.80 16.75
CA SER A 443 -11.85 -15.99 17.49
C SER A 443 -11.66 -17.23 16.63
N ARG A 444 -11.94 -17.16 15.30
CA ARG A 444 -11.95 -18.33 14.41
C ARG A 444 -11.03 -18.13 13.21
N PRO A 445 -9.77 -18.63 13.22
CA PRO A 445 -8.79 -18.41 12.15
C PRO A 445 -9.30 -18.70 10.74
N ALA A 446 -10.04 -19.80 10.54
CA ALA A 446 -10.61 -20.15 9.24
C ALA A 446 -11.63 -19.13 8.71
N LEU A 447 -12.32 -18.40 9.61
CA LEU A 447 -13.27 -17.34 9.23
C LEU A 447 -12.57 -16.01 9.02
N LEU A 448 -11.38 -15.77 9.62
CA LEU A 448 -10.62 -14.53 9.41
C LEU A 448 -10.22 -14.35 7.94
N VAL A 449 -9.80 -15.43 7.27
CA VAL A 449 -9.48 -15.38 5.84
C VAL A 449 -10.70 -15.03 5.00
N ARG A 450 -11.87 -15.55 5.37
CA ARG A 450 -13.15 -15.20 4.71
C ARG A 450 -13.54 -13.74 5.00
N ALA A 451 -13.40 -13.29 6.25
CA ALA A 451 -13.62 -11.88 6.59
C ALA A 451 -12.71 -10.95 5.78
N ALA A 452 -11.42 -11.27 5.65
CA ALA A 452 -10.49 -10.51 4.79
C ALA A 452 -11.01 -10.40 3.35
N ARG A 453 -11.58 -11.48 2.78
CA ARG A 453 -12.20 -11.46 1.44
C ARG A 453 -13.42 -10.54 1.37
N HIS A 454 -14.23 -10.47 2.42
CA HIS A 454 -15.35 -9.52 2.47
C HIS A 454 -14.88 -8.06 2.54
N TYR A 455 -13.82 -7.76 3.28
CA TYR A 455 -13.21 -6.44 3.28
C TYR A 455 -12.62 -6.06 1.91
N GLU A 456 -11.98 -6.99 1.20
CA GLU A 456 -11.56 -6.78 -0.19
C GLU A 456 -12.75 -6.52 -1.11
N GLY A 457 -13.84 -7.28 -0.95
CA GLY A 457 -15.10 -7.05 -1.68
C GLY A 457 -15.70 -5.67 -1.40
N ALA A 458 -15.68 -5.24 -0.14
CA ALA A 458 -16.12 -3.89 0.26
C ALA A 458 -15.25 -2.80 -0.40
N GLY A 459 -13.94 -2.97 -0.42
CA GLY A 459 -13.03 -2.07 -1.14
C GLY A 459 -13.35 -1.99 -2.64
N GLN A 460 -13.67 -3.11 -3.28
CA GLN A 460 -14.08 -3.15 -4.68
C GLN A 460 -15.39 -2.39 -4.95
N ILE A 461 -16.36 -2.41 -4.01
CA ILE A 461 -17.57 -1.59 -4.12
C ILE A 461 -17.22 -0.10 -4.16
N LEU A 462 -16.32 0.35 -3.29
CA LEU A 462 -15.89 1.75 -3.25
C LEU A 462 -15.15 2.17 -4.52
N ILE A 463 -14.24 1.33 -5.02
CA ILE A 463 -13.53 1.56 -6.29
C ILE A 463 -14.56 1.67 -7.43
N ARG A 464 -15.48 0.73 -7.50
CA ARG A 464 -16.54 0.72 -8.50
C ARG A 464 -17.34 2.02 -8.51
N GLN A 465 -17.80 2.48 -7.36
CA GLN A 465 -18.55 3.74 -7.24
C GLN A 465 -17.72 4.95 -7.68
N ALA A 466 -16.43 4.98 -7.31
CA ALA A 466 -15.52 6.04 -7.73
C ALA A 466 -15.38 6.11 -9.26
N VAL A 467 -15.21 4.96 -9.90
CA VAL A 467 -15.04 4.87 -11.38
C VAL A 467 -16.35 5.11 -12.12
N MET A 468 -17.50 4.73 -11.55
CA MET A 468 -18.82 5.00 -12.16
C MET A 468 -19.07 6.51 -12.35
N SER A 469 -18.39 7.38 -11.63
CA SER A 469 -18.40 8.84 -11.88
C SER A 469 -17.97 9.21 -13.31
N ALA A 470 -17.24 8.35 -14.01
CA ALA A 470 -16.87 8.51 -15.43
C ALA A 470 -18.09 8.55 -16.37
N GLN A 471 -19.28 8.15 -15.91
CA GLN A 471 -20.54 8.33 -16.63
C GLN A 471 -20.75 9.79 -17.08
N HIS A 472 -20.20 10.75 -16.36
CA HIS A 472 -20.23 12.18 -16.71
C HIS A 472 -19.65 12.48 -18.12
N PHE A 473 -18.72 11.65 -18.61
CA PHE A 473 -18.08 11.84 -19.92
C PHE A 473 -18.81 11.11 -21.07
N ILE A 474 -19.94 10.48 -20.82
CA ILE A 474 -20.72 9.77 -21.86
C ILE A 474 -21.68 10.77 -22.53
N SER A 475 -21.18 11.46 -23.55
CA SER A 475 -22.01 12.34 -24.40
C SER A 475 -22.79 11.54 -25.45
N LYS A 476 -24.03 11.90 -25.69
CA LYS A 476 -24.94 11.23 -26.62
C LYS A 476 -25.61 12.27 -27.54
N GLU A 477 -25.62 12.00 -28.81
CA GLU A 477 -26.28 12.82 -29.81
C GLU A 477 -27.52 12.09 -30.35
N GLN A 478 -28.62 12.79 -30.59
CA GLN A 478 -29.79 12.21 -31.20
C GLN A 478 -29.60 12.11 -32.73
N VAL A 479 -29.86 10.92 -33.24
CA VAL A 479 -29.78 10.63 -34.68
C VAL A 479 -31.02 9.90 -35.16
N GLU A 480 -31.20 9.85 -36.45
CA GLU A 480 -32.35 9.17 -37.07
C GLU A 480 -32.39 7.69 -36.65
N LEU A 481 -33.57 7.24 -36.25
CA LEU A 481 -33.82 5.85 -35.88
C LEU A 481 -33.68 4.93 -37.09
N PRO A 482 -32.94 3.80 -36.97
CA PRO A 482 -32.93 2.79 -38.02
C PRO A 482 -34.33 2.25 -38.29
N VAL A 483 -34.61 1.89 -39.54
CA VAL A 483 -35.86 1.23 -39.91
C VAL A 483 -36.07 -0.03 -39.08
N PRO A 484 -37.27 -0.30 -38.49
CA PRO A 484 -37.54 -1.51 -37.74
C PRO A 484 -37.14 -2.78 -38.50
N GLY A 485 -36.48 -3.71 -37.81
CA GLY A 485 -36.00 -4.96 -38.39
C GLY A 485 -34.62 -4.86 -39.07
N HIS A 486 -34.10 -3.67 -39.39
CA HIS A 486 -32.74 -3.50 -39.92
C HIS A 486 -31.69 -3.74 -38.85
N TRP A 487 -30.61 -4.42 -39.25
CA TRP A 487 -29.49 -4.67 -38.37
C TRP A 487 -28.50 -3.49 -38.33
N VAL A 488 -28.17 -3.08 -37.14
CA VAL A 488 -26.98 -2.27 -36.88
C VAL A 488 -25.84 -3.24 -36.58
N VAL A 489 -24.83 -3.29 -37.46
CA VAL A 489 -23.69 -4.20 -37.36
C VAL A 489 -22.44 -3.42 -36.98
N VAL A 490 -21.75 -3.85 -35.92
CA VAL A 490 -20.49 -3.25 -35.47
C VAL A 490 -19.41 -4.31 -35.50
N LYS A 491 -18.26 -3.96 -36.12
CA LYS A 491 -17.06 -4.81 -36.15
C LYS A 491 -15.92 -4.07 -35.48
N CYS A 492 -15.08 -4.80 -34.74
CA CYS A 492 -13.95 -4.25 -34.00
C CYS A 492 -12.70 -5.09 -34.21
N PRO A 493 -11.52 -4.43 -34.30
CA PRO A 493 -10.24 -5.10 -34.23
C PRO A 493 -9.98 -5.65 -32.82
N ALA A 494 -8.93 -6.47 -32.69
CA ALA A 494 -8.33 -6.80 -31.39
C ALA A 494 -7.33 -5.70 -30.98
N ARG A 495 -6.68 -5.88 -29.82
CA ARG A 495 -5.61 -4.97 -29.39
C ARG A 495 -4.40 -5.72 -28.81
N VAL A 496 -3.23 -5.15 -28.99
CA VAL A 496 -2.00 -5.50 -28.27
C VAL A 496 -1.45 -4.28 -27.55
N ASP A 497 -0.92 -4.48 -26.35
CA ASP A 497 -0.34 -3.44 -25.51
C ASP A 497 1.19 -3.52 -25.53
N PHE A 498 1.90 -2.42 -25.81
CA PHE A 498 3.36 -2.37 -25.91
C PHE A 498 4.02 -1.81 -24.66
N SER A 499 3.31 -1.05 -23.86
CA SER A 499 3.78 -0.50 -22.59
C SER A 499 2.62 -0.03 -21.71
N GLY A 500 2.84 0.06 -20.43
CA GLY A 500 1.99 0.79 -19.48
C GLY A 500 0.81 0.03 -18.90
N GLY A 501 0.47 -1.16 -19.38
CA GLY A 501 -0.64 -1.96 -18.83
C GLY A 501 -0.51 -2.18 -17.33
N TRP A 502 -1.62 -2.29 -16.62
CA TRP A 502 -1.85 -2.17 -15.19
C TRP A 502 -1.97 -0.73 -14.69
N SER A 503 -1.30 0.28 -15.28
CA SER A 503 -1.47 1.68 -14.85
C SER A 503 -2.87 2.23 -15.15
N ASP A 504 -3.57 1.64 -16.12
CA ASP A 504 -4.97 1.94 -16.48
C ASP A 504 -5.99 1.39 -15.50
N THR A 505 -5.58 0.47 -14.63
CA THR A 505 -6.47 -0.26 -13.74
C THR A 505 -6.85 0.58 -12.53
N PRO A 506 -8.14 0.75 -12.19
CA PRO A 506 -8.52 1.34 -10.92
C PRO A 506 -8.06 0.45 -9.74
N PRO A 507 -7.47 0.99 -8.66
CA PRO A 507 -7.36 2.42 -8.34
C PRO A 507 -6.12 3.12 -8.89
N LEU A 508 -5.14 2.40 -9.47
CA LEU A 508 -3.89 3.01 -9.96
C LEU A 508 -4.19 4.20 -10.89
N ALA A 509 -5.13 4.01 -11.82
CA ALA A 509 -5.48 5.02 -12.82
C ALA A 509 -5.91 6.38 -12.26
N TYR A 510 -6.60 6.41 -11.09
CA TYR A 510 -7.03 7.67 -10.47
C TYR A 510 -6.20 8.09 -9.24
N GLU A 511 -5.33 7.22 -8.71
CA GLU A 511 -4.43 7.57 -7.61
C GLU A 511 -3.05 8.01 -8.12
N LEU A 512 -2.55 7.38 -9.17
CA LEU A 512 -1.24 7.64 -9.78
C LEU A 512 -1.34 8.34 -11.14
N GLY A 513 -2.44 8.09 -11.86
CA GLY A 513 -2.54 8.33 -13.29
C GLY A 513 -2.10 7.13 -14.10
N GLY A 514 -2.64 7.00 -15.32
CA GLY A 514 -2.35 5.90 -16.22
C GLY A 514 -1.81 6.36 -17.57
N ALA A 515 -0.94 5.58 -18.18
CA ALA A 515 -0.50 5.73 -19.56
C ALA A 515 -0.27 4.36 -20.18
N VAL A 516 -1.01 4.02 -21.24
CA VAL A 516 -0.88 2.73 -21.93
C VAL A 516 -0.74 2.97 -23.43
N LEU A 517 0.30 2.43 -24.03
CA LEU A 517 0.51 2.41 -25.45
C LEU A 517 0.00 1.09 -26.02
N GLY A 518 -0.95 1.17 -26.96
CA GLY A 518 -1.57 0.04 -27.60
C GLY A 518 -1.80 0.23 -29.11
N LEU A 519 -1.97 -0.90 -29.77
CA LEU A 519 -2.27 -0.99 -31.19
C LEU A 519 -3.60 -1.68 -31.41
N ALA A 520 -4.43 -1.13 -32.30
CA ALA A 520 -5.54 -1.89 -32.88
C ALA A 520 -4.98 -2.87 -33.94
N VAL A 521 -5.41 -4.13 -33.88
CA VAL A 521 -4.85 -5.16 -34.78
C VAL A 521 -5.93 -6.04 -35.39
N ARG A 522 -5.71 -6.41 -36.63
CA ARG A 522 -6.40 -7.51 -37.31
C ARG A 522 -5.65 -8.80 -37.07
N VAL A 523 -6.38 -9.89 -36.90
CA VAL A 523 -5.81 -11.21 -36.78
C VAL A 523 -6.16 -12.00 -38.05
N ASP A 524 -5.16 -12.54 -38.73
CA ASP A 524 -5.31 -13.24 -40.02
C ASP A 524 -6.12 -12.40 -41.06
N GLY A 525 -5.85 -11.10 -41.13
CA GLY A 525 -6.49 -10.15 -42.05
C GLY A 525 -7.91 -9.69 -41.71
N ARG A 526 -8.47 -10.10 -40.52
CA ARG A 526 -9.86 -9.82 -40.12
C ARG A 526 -9.96 -9.06 -38.81
N GLN A 527 -11.04 -8.29 -38.66
CA GLN A 527 -11.54 -7.80 -37.40
C GLN A 527 -12.28 -8.95 -36.69
N PRO A 528 -11.73 -9.54 -35.60
CA PRO A 528 -12.21 -10.84 -35.09
C PRO A 528 -13.44 -10.76 -34.21
N MET A 529 -13.93 -9.57 -33.91
CA MET A 529 -15.02 -9.35 -32.93
C MET A 529 -16.10 -8.43 -33.48
N GLY A 530 -17.31 -8.57 -32.94
CA GLY A 530 -18.37 -7.65 -33.28
C GLY A 530 -19.67 -7.90 -32.54
N ALA A 531 -20.61 -6.98 -32.79
CA ALA A 531 -21.98 -7.05 -32.29
C ALA A 531 -22.94 -6.63 -33.40
N ARG A 532 -24.21 -7.10 -33.32
CA ARG A 532 -25.31 -6.57 -34.12
C ARG A 532 -26.57 -6.46 -33.28
N ALA A 533 -27.32 -5.40 -33.50
CA ALA A 533 -28.56 -5.16 -32.79
C ALA A 533 -29.66 -4.71 -33.77
N ARG A 534 -30.91 -5.06 -33.46
CA ARG A 534 -32.12 -4.58 -34.18
C ARG A 534 -33.29 -4.46 -33.24
N ARG A 535 -34.29 -3.69 -33.64
CA ARG A 535 -35.60 -3.67 -33.00
C ARG A 535 -36.46 -4.83 -33.54
N ILE A 536 -37.21 -5.49 -32.63
CA ILE A 536 -38.14 -6.58 -32.97
C ILE A 536 -39.55 -6.22 -32.49
N PRO A 537 -40.59 -6.78 -33.12
CA PRO A 537 -41.97 -6.49 -32.74
C PRO A 537 -42.33 -6.97 -31.32
N GLU A 538 -41.80 -8.11 -30.93
CA GLU A 538 -42.05 -8.71 -29.61
C GLU A 538 -41.34 -7.85 -28.53
N PRO A 539 -42.08 -7.42 -27.47
CA PRO A 539 -41.53 -6.60 -26.39
C PRO A 539 -40.67 -7.45 -25.39
N GLU A 540 -39.66 -8.06 -25.90
CA GLU A 540 -38.75 -8.95 -25.22
C GLU A 540 -37.29 -8.56 -25.57
N LEU A 541 -36.31 -9.13 -24.83
CA LEU A 541 -34.90 -9.01 -25.19
C LEU A 541 -34.35 -10.37 -25.62
N TRP A 542 -33.89 -10.42 -26.87
CA TRP A 542 -33.28 -11.62 -27.43
C TRP A 542 -31.77 -11.43 -27.46
N LEU A 543 -31.04 -12.30 -26.75
CA LEU A 543 -29.57 -12.24 -26.59
C LEU A 543 -28.97 -13.46 -27.28
N ALA A 544 -27.92 -13.25 -28.07
CA ALA A 544 -27.17 -14.36 -28.67
C ALA A 544 -25.66 -14.12 -28.61
N VAL A 545 -24.92 -15.16 -28.34
CA VAL A 545 -23.44 -15.16 -28.29
C VAL A 545 -22.92 -16.32 -29.14
N GLY A 546 -21.88 -16.08 -29.91
CA GLY A 546 -21.31 -17.10 -30.79
C GLY A 546 -19.84 -16.87 -31.15
N PRO A 547 -19.18 -17.89 -31.75
CA PRO A 547 -17.81 -17.76 -32.20
C PRO A 547 -17.67 -16.96 -33.51
N ARG A 548 -18.76 -16.80 -34.26
CA ARG A 548 -18.82 -16.05 -35.52
C ARG A 548 -20.19 -15.40 -35.71
N GLN A 549 -20.24 -14.39 -36.55
CA GLN A 549 -21.49 -13.69 -36.87
C GLN A 549 -22.64 -14.58 -37.36
N ASP A 550 -22.33 -15.65 -38.07
CA ASP A 550 -23.25 -16.64 -38.64
C ASP A 550 -23.53 -17.85 -37.72
N LYS A 551 -22.74 -18.01 -36.65
CA LYS A 551 -22.82 -19.17 -35.77
C LYS A 551 -23.01 -18.76 -34.30
N MET A 552 -24.30 -18.64 -33.90
CA MET A 552 -24.65 -18.37 -32.52
C MET A 552 -24.82 -19.68 -31.73
N THR A 553 -24.11 -19.80 -30.62
CA THR A 553 -24.11 -21.02 -29.78
C THR A 553 -24.95 -20.88 -28.54
N LEU A 554 -25.10 -19.66 -28.00
CA LEU A 554 -25.94 -19.37 -26.85
C LEU A 554 -27.06 -18.42 -27.31
N LYS A 555 -28.32 -18.77 -26.97
CA LYS A 555 -29.50 -17.92 -27.18
C LYS A 555 -30.29 -17.83 -25.87
N ILE A 556 -30.62 -16.61 -25.46
CA ILE A 556 -31.35 -16.31 -24.23
C ILE A 556 -32.49 -15.34 -24.60
N VAL A 557 -33.69 -15.55 -24.06
CA VAL A 557 -34.82 -14.63 -24.16
C VAL A 557 -35.17 -14.16 -22.76
N CYS A 558 -35.10 -12.84 -22.53
CA CYS A 558 -35.52 -12.23 -21.28
C CYS A 558 -36.89 -11.62 -21.46
N ARG A 559 -37.87 -12.06 -20.64
CA ARG A 559 -39.29 -11.63 -20.63
C ARG A 559 -39.67 -10.86 -19.39
N SER A 560 -38.86 -10.97 -18.34
CA SER A 560 -39.09 -10.34 -17.04
C SER A 560 -37.82 -9.67 -16.53
N LEU A 561 -37.94 -8.82 -15.48
CA LEU A 561 -36.80 -8.23 -14.81
C LEU A 561 -35.97 -9.28 -14.03
N GLU A 562 -36.61 -10.37 -13.59
CA GLU A 562 -35.92 -11.49 -12.92
C GLU A 562 -34.90 -12.15 -13.84
N ASP A 563 -35.16 -12.26 -15.14
CA ASP A 563 -34.25 -12.80 -16.15
C ASP A 563 -32.95 -11.97 -16.31
N LEU A 564 -32.97 -10.75 -15.81
CA LEU A 564 -31.86 -9.80 -15.89
C LEU A 564 -31.10 -9.63 -14.56
N GLN A 565 -31.56 -10.18 -13.43
CA GLN A 565 -30.99 -9.92 -12.10
C GLN A 565 -29.54 -10.37 -11.95
N ASP A 566 -29.09 -11.32 -12.77
CA ASP A 566 -27.72 -11.85 -12.79
C ASP A 566 -26.76 -11.01 -13.67
N TYR A 567 -27.19 -9.83 -14.17
CA TYR A 567 -26.37 -8.95 -15.01
C TYR A 567 -25.03 -8.56 -14.41
N CYS A 568 -24.95 -8.48 -13.07
CA CYS A 568 -23.74 -8.14 -12.33
C CYS A 568 -22.86 -9.37 -11.97
N GLN A 569 -23.21 -10.55 -12.45
CA GLN A 569 -22.45 -11.78 -12.26
C GLN A 569 -21.70 -12.13 -13.56
N PRO A 570 -20.40 -11.85 -13.68
CA PRO A 570 -19.66 -12.00 -14.95
C PRO A 570 -19.70 -13.41 -15.56
N HIS A 571 -19.97 -14.42 -14.75
CA HIS A 571 -20.05 -15.82 -15.19
C HIS A 571 -21.46 -16.24 -15.61
N ALA A 572 -22.47 -15.41 -15.36
CA ALA A 572 -23.84 -15.74 -15.75
C ALA A 572 -23.98 -15.68 -17.28
N PRO A 573 -24.80 -16.58 -17.86
CA PRO A 573 -25.03 -16.57 -19.30
C PRO A 573 -25.58 -15.25 -19.80
N GLY A 574 -24.87 -14.61 -20.76
CA GLY A 574 -25.28 -13.33 -21.35
C GLY A 574 -25.15 -12.12 -20.44
N ALA A 575 -24.44 -12.21 -19.30
CA ALA A 575 -24.31 -11.11 -18.35
C ALA A 575 -23.82 -9.80 -18.99
N LEU A 576 -22.81 -9.86 -19.86
CA LEU A 576 -22.31 -8.71 -20.61
C LEU A 576 -23.41 -8.01 -21.43
N LEU A 577 -24.25 -8.80 -22.14
CA LEU A 577 -25.33 -8.27 -22.96
C LEU A 577 -26.46 -7.68 -22.10
N LYS A 578 -26.81 -8.35 -20.99
CA LYS A 578 -27.76 -7.85 -20.00
C LYS A 578 -27.32 -6.50 -19.42
N ALA A 579 -26.06 -6.41 -19.01
CA ALA A 579 -25.44 -5.18 -18.52
C ALA A 579 -25.45 -4.06 -19.58
N ALA A 580 -25.23 -4.37 -20.87
CA ALA A 580 -25.26 -3.41 -21.95
C ALA A 580 -26.65 -2.76 -22.12
N PHE A 581 -27.75 -3.52 -22.02
CA PHE A 581 -29.12 -3.00 -22.04
C PHE A 581 -29.38 -2.03 -20.88
N ILE A 582 -28.86 -2.34 -19.71
CA ILE A 582 -28.99 -1.49 -18.52
C ILE A 582 -28.17 -0.19 -18.69
N CYS A 583 -26.93 -0.28 -19.17
CA CYS A 583 -26.05 0.88 -19.34
C CYS A 583 -26.54 1.85 -20.41
N VAL A 584 -27.14 1.36 -21.50
CA VAL A 584 -27.76 2.21 -22.54
C VAL A 584 -29.02 2.90 -22.03
N GLY A 585 -29.65 2.35 -20.97
CA GLY A 585 -30.90 2.84 -20.39
C GLY A 585 -32.15 2.28 -21.08
N ILE A 586 -32.04 1.18 -21.83
CA ILE A 586 -33.20 0.48 -22.42
C ILE A 586 -34.03 -0.17 -21.33
N VAL A 587 -33.37 -0.66 -20.28
CA VAL A 587 -34.00 -1.29 -19.10
C VAL A 587 -33.48 -0.70 -17.82
N SER A 588 -34.38 -0.44 -16.86
CA SER A 588 -34.06 -0.08 -15.48
C SER A 588 -34.48 -1.21 -14.54
N ILE A 589 -33.51 -1.81 -13.86
CA ILE A 589 -33.74 -2.88 -12.88
C ILE A 589 -34.48 -2.36 -11.63
N SER A 590 -34.29 -1.10 -11.28
CA SER A 590 -34.93 -0.45 -10.13
C SER A 590 -36.36 0.04 -10.42
N SER A 591 -36.82 -0.08 -11.69
CA SER A 591 -38.16 0.33 -12.09
C SER A 591 -39.23 -0.57 -11.47
N LYS A 592 -40.37 0.04 -11.12
CA LYS A 592 -41.56 -0.70 -10.70
C LYS A 592 -42.37 -1.25 -11.88
N LEU A 593 -42.08 -0.80 -13.12
CA LEU A 593 -42.71 -1.29 -14.32
C LEU A 593 -42.11 -2.62 -14.75
N PRO A 594 -42.92 -3.61 -15.15
CA PRO A 594 -42.42 -4.84 -15.77
C PRO A 594 -41.57 -4.54 -17.02
N LEU A 595 -40.67 -5.46 -17.39
CA LEU A 595 -39.82 -5.32 -18.56
C LEU A 595 -40.58 -4.97 -19.83
N ARG A 596 -41.68 -5.70 -20.08
CA ARG A 596 -42.56 -5.48 -21.24
C ARG A 596 -43.06 -4.04 -21.32
N ASP A 597 -43.51 -3.49 -20.21
CA ASP A 597 -44.09 -2.15 -20.17
C ASP A 597 -43.03 -1.08 -20.35
N GLN A 598 -41.80 -1.27 -19.80
CA GLN A 598 -40.68 -0.40 -20.04
C GLN A 598 -40.31 -0.32 -21.54
N LEU A 599 -40.28 -1.48 -22.23
CA LEU A 599 -39.94 -1.57 -23.65
C LEU A 599 -41.02 -0.93 -24.52
N LEU A 600 -42.30 -1.18 -24.22
CA LEU A 600 -43.44 -0.63 -25.00
C LEU A 600 -43.59 0.87 -24.80
N CYS A 601 -43.53 1.36 -23.55
CA CYS A 601 -43.75 2.78 -23.26
C CYS A 601 -42.63 3.67 -23.84
N THR A 602 -41.40 3.19 -23.85
CA THR A 602 -40.24 4.01 -24.25
C THR A 602 -39.88 3.84 -25.74
N PHE A 603 -39.96 2.61 -26.26
CA PHE A 603 -39.45 2.30 -27.61
C PHE A 603 -40.49 1.71 -28.56
N GLY A 604 -41.66 1.27 -28.04
CA GLY A 604 -42.67 0.58 -28.83
C GLY A 604 -42.22 -0.74 -29.45
N ALA A 605 -41.15 -1.32 -28.99
CA ALA A 605 -40.47 -2.48 -29.57
C ALA A 605 -39.65 -3.23 -28.55
N GLY A 606 -39.35 -4.49 -28.81
CA GLY A 606 -38.26 -5.22 -28.17
C GLY A 606 -36.96 -5.11 -28.94
N PHE A 607 -35.94 -5.80 -28.44
CA PHE A 607 -34.58 -5.72 -29.02
C PHE A 607 -33.93 -7.10 -29.14
N GLU A 608 -33.18 -7.29 -30.22
CA GLU A 608 -32.33 -8.44 -30.43
C GLU A 608 -30.89 -7.97 -30.49
N LEU A 609 -29.99 -8.57 -29.69
CA LEU A 609 -28.55 -8.25 -29.61
C LEU A 609 -27.75 -9.54 -29.74
N HIS A 610 -26.85 -9.58 -30.72
CA HIS A 610 -25.91 -10.66 -30.94
C HIS A 610 -24.49 -10.14 -30.77
N THR A 611 -23.60 -10.96 -30.16
CA THR A 611 -22.16 -10.71 -30.10
C THR A 611 -21.39 -11.94 -30.55
N TRP A 612 -20.23 -11.73 -31.18
CA TRP A 612 -19.36 -12.83 -31.60
C TRP A 612 -17.89 -12.49 -31.44
N SER A 613 -17.07 -13.53 -31.19
CA SER A 613 -15.62 -13.44 -31.21
C SER A 613 -15.00 -14.69 -31.84
N GLU A 614 -14.15 -14.48 -32.85
CA GLU A 614 -13.37 -15.56 -33.48
C GLU A 614 -12.13 -15.92 -32.65
N LEU A 615 -11.80 -15.12 -31.61
CA LEU A 615 -10.70 -15.35 -30.71
C LEU A 615 -11.07 -16.35 -29.62
N PRO A 616 -10.12 -17.19 -29.15
CA PRO A 616 -10.37 -18.09 -28.04
C PRO A 616 -10.67 -17.33 -26.75
N HIS A 617 -11.46 -17.94 -25.89
CA HIS A 617 -11.75 -17.36 -24.57
C HIS A 617 -10.46 -17.19 -23.75
N GLY A 618 -10.29 -16.07 -23.07
CA GLY A 618 -9.05 -15.76 -22.34
C GLY A 618 -7.86 -15.44 -23.26
N SER A 619 -8.12 -14.94 -24.47
CA SER A 619 -7.09 -14.59 -25.46
C SER A 619 -6.08 -13.54 -24.98
N GLY A 620 -6.46 -12.66 -24.05
CA GLY A 620 -5.65 -11.52 -23.62
C GLY A 620 -5.66 -10.34 -24.59
N LEU A 621 -6.43 -10.42 -25.69
CA LEU A 621 -6.50 -9.38 -26.76
C LEU A 621 -7.65 -8.37 -26.56
N GLY A 622 -8.16 -8.20 -25.31
CA GLY A 622 -9.20 -7.23 -24.99
C GLY A 622 -10.62 -7.64 -25.32
N THR A 623 -10.87 -8.94 -25.53
CA THR A 623 -12.13 -9.46 -26.07
C THR A 623 -13.38 -8.98 -25.31
N SER A 624 -13.39 -9.00 -23.99
CA SER A 624 -14.55 -8.66 -23.17
C SER A 624 -14.96 -7.19 -23.35
N SER A 625 -14.04 -6.29 -23.11
CA SER A 625 -14.29 -4.84 -23.14
C SER A 625 -14.53 -4.33 -24.56
N ILE A 626 -13.87 -4.93 -25.57
CA ILE A 626 -14.12 -4.57 -26.98
C ILE A 626 -15.50 -5.05 -27.42
N LEU A 627 -15.93 -6.25 -27.03
CA LEU A 627 -17.29 -6.72 -27.27
C LEU A 627 -18.36 -5.86 -26.54
N ALA A 628 -18.04 -5.40 -25.32
CA ALA A 628 -18.89 -4.44 -24.62
C ALA A 628 -19.05 -3.15 -25.43
N GLY A 629 -17.94 -2.61 -25.97
CA GLY A 629 -17.97 -1.42 -26.85
C GLY A 629 -18.79 -1.64 -28.12
N ALA A 630 -18.62 -2.79 -28.78
CA ALA A 630 -19.41 -3.13 -29.96
C ALA A 630 -20.90 -3.25 -29.64
N ALA A 631 -21.28 -3.90 -28.51
CA ALA A 631 -22.65 -4.04 -28.09
C ALA A 631 -23.29 -2.69 -27.72
N LEU A 632 -22.58 -1.84 -26.96
CA LEU A 632 -23.03 -0.49 -26.62
C LEU A 632 -23.23 0.38 -27.87
N ALA A 633 -22.26 0.39 -28.80
CA ALA A 633 -22.38 1.15 -30.04
C ALA A 633 -23.58 0.71 -30.88
N ALA A 634 -23.82 -0.61 -30.98
CA ALA A 634 -24.97 -1.15 -31.69
C ALA A 634 -26.30 -0.77 -31.02
N LEU A 635 -26.38 -0.88 -29.67
CA LEU A 635 -27.57 -0.54 -28.90
C LEU A 635 -27.86 0.96 -28.91
N TYR A 636 -26.85 1.83 -28.73
CA TYR A 636 -27.03 3.27 -28.84
C TYR A 636 -27.62 3.64 -30.21
N ARG A 637 -27.01 3.11 -31.28
CA ARG A 637 -27.46 3.41 -32.65
C ARG A 637 -28.89 2.90 -32.93
N VAL A 638 -29.29 1.72 -32.41
CA VAL A 638 -30.60 1.15 -32.62
C VAL A 638 -31.71 1.90 -31.88
N VAL A 639 -31.39 2.64 -30.81
CA VAL A 639 -32.32 3.53 -30.08
C VAL A 639 -32.26 4.98 -30.60
N GLY A 640 -31.57 5.26 -31.71
CA GLY A 640 -31.46 6.59 -32.32
C GLY A 640 -30.49 7.52 -31.60
N GLN A 641 -29.45 6.97 -30.99
CA GLN A 641 -28.36 7.74 -30.36
C GLN A 641 -27.03 7.45 -31.06
N ALA A 642 -26.22 8.49 -31.25
CA ALA A 642 -24.83 8.36 -31.63
C ALA A 642 -23.95 8.69 -30.43
N VAL A 643 -22.91 7.89 -30.24
CA VAL A 643 -21.92 8.09 -29.20
C VAL A 643 -20.54 8.08 -29.87
N GLY A 644 -19.77 9.14 -29.66
CA GLY A 644 -18.40 9.23 -30.18
C GLY A 644 -17.49 8.20 -29.50
N THR A 645 -16.38 7.85 -30.15
CA THR A 645 -15.49 6.78 -29.67
C THR A 645 -14.91 7.07 -28.28
N GLU A 646 -14.59 8.33 -27.97
CA GLU A 646 -14.12 8.71 -26.62
C GLU A 646 -15.19 8.52 -25.56
N ALA A 647 -16.43 8.94 -25.83
CA ALA A 647 -17.57 8.71 -24.95
C ALA A 647 -17.88 7.21 -24.81
N LEU A 648 -17.67 6.43 -25.87
CA LEU A 648 -17.84 4.97 -25.84
C LEU A 648 -16.79 4.28 -24.97
N ILE A 649 -15.54 4.78 -24.92
CA ILE A 649 -14.49 4.31 -24.00
C ILE A 649 -14.99 4.44 -22.54
N HIS A 650 -15.56 5.59 -22.19
CA HIS A 650 -16.12 5.82 -20.83
C HIS A 650 -17.37 4.98 -20.58
N ALA A 651 -18.20 4.74 -21.60
CA ALA A 651 -19.37 3.87 -21.50
C ALA A 651 -18.98 2.41 -21.23
N VAL A 652 -17.90 1.92 -21.84
CA VAL A 652 -17.33 0.58 -21.56
C VAL A 652 -16.79 0.53 -20.14
N LEU A 653 -16.02 1.55 -19.72
CA LEU A 653 -15.49 1.63 -18.36
C LEU A 653 -16.62 1.60 -17.32
N TYR A 654 -17.71 2.31 -17.56
CA TYR A 654 -18.92 2.27 -16.74
C TYR A 654 -19.56 0.87 -16.74
N LEU A 655 -19.70 0.23 -17.90
CA LEU A 655 -20.27 -1.12 -18.02
C LEU A 655 -19.45 -2.16 -17.26
N GLU A 656 -18.13 -2.10 -17.32
CA GLU A 656 -17.22 -2.98 -16.57
C GLU A 656 -17.47 -2.88 -15.05
N GLN A 657 -17.80 -1.69 -14.55
CA GLN A 657 -18.17 -1.51 -13.14
C GLN A 657 -19.55 -2.09 -12.84
N VAL A 658 -20.53 -1.90 -13.73
CA VAL A 658 -21.86 -2.48 -13.61
C VAL A 658 -21.81 -4.01 -13.64
N LEU A 659 -20.94 -4.58 -14.46
CA LEU A 659 -20.68 -6.02 -14.58
C LEU A 659 -19.82 -6.58 -13.43
N THR A 660 -19.27 -5.72 -12.56
CA THR A 660 -18.38 -6.07 -11.44
C THR A 660 -17.06 -6.74 -11.83
N THR A 661 -16.59 -6.54 -13.04
CA THR A 661 -15.27 -7.03 -13.51
C THR A 661 -14.14 -6.18 -13.00
N GLY A 662 -14.35 -4.87 -12.81
CA GLY A 662 -13.36 -3.92 -12.29
C GLY A 662 -12.19 -3.69 -13.25
N GLY A 663 -12.39 -3.91 -14.55
CA GLY A 663 -11.38 -3.69 -15.59
C GLY A 663 -10.97 -2.22 -15.73
N GLY A 664 -9.77 -1.99 -16.25
CA GLY A 664 -9.27 -0.69 -16.64
C GLY A 664 -9.79 -0.23 -18.01
N TRP A 665 -9.13 0.76 -18.57
CA TRP A 665 -9.55 1.36 -19.84
C TRP A 665 -8.65 1.00 -21.05
N GLN A 666 -7.60 0.20 -20.89
CA GLN A 666 -6.67 -0.11 -21.99
C GLN A 666 -7.30 -0.87 -23.16
N ASP A 667 -8.23 -1.79 -22.86
CA ASP A 667 -8.80 -2.70 -23.85
C ASP A 667 -9.68 -1.93 -24.85
N GLN A 668 -10.57 -1.10 -24.34
CA GLN A 668 -11.45 -0.28 -25.15
C GLN A 668 -10.69 0.83 -25.91
N VAL A 669 -9.68 1.45 -25.29
CA VAL A 669 -8.80 2.38 -26.01
C VAL A 669 -8.08 1.66 -27.14
N GLY A 670 -7.49 0.49 -26.83
CA GLY A 670 -6.73 -0.29 -27.79
C GLY A 670 -7.55 -0.78 -28.98
N GLY A 671 -8.79 -1.24 -28.78
CA GLY A 671 -9.58 -1.94 -29.78
C GLY A 671 -10.72 -1.12 -30.41
N LEU A 672 -11.21 -0.03 -29.79
CA LEU A 672 -12.25 0.81 -30.39
C LEU A 672 -11.67 1.91 -31.28
N MET A 673 -10.50 2.41 -30.94
CA MET A 673 -9.78 3.42 -31.74
C MET A 673 -8.79 2.78 -32.71
N PRO A 674 -8.58 3.38 -33.92
CA PRO A 674 -7.67 2.85 -34.91
C PRO A 674 -6.18 3.04 -34.54
N GLY A 675 -5.30 2.38 -35.28
CA GLY A 675 -3.89 2.67 -35.35
C GLY A 675 -3.09 2.44 -34.06
N ILE A 676 -2.03 3.22 -33.91
CA ILE A 676 -1.09 3.23 -32.78
C ILE A 676 -1.41 4.44 -31.91
N LYS A 677 -1.63 4.25 -30.62
CA LYS A 677 -2.07 5.33 -29.72
C LYS A 677 -1.64 5.12 -28.29
N VAL A 678 -1.59 6.23 -27.55
CA VAL A 678 -1.42 6.25 -26.10
C VAL A 678 -2.71 6.73 -25.46
N GLY A 679 -3.31 5.88 -24.63
CA GLY A 679 -4.35 6.32 -23.69
C GLY A 679 -3.70 6.87 -22.42
N ARG A 680 -4.29 7.91 -21.86
CA ARG A 680 -3.82 8.54 -20.61
C ARG A 680 -4.98 8.84 -19.69
N SER A 681 -4.72 8.76 -18.38
CA SER A 681 -5.61 9.30 -17.36
C SER A 681 -4.81 10.07 -16.32
N GLN A 682 -5.39 11.11 -15.77
CA GLN A 682 -4.80 11.87 -14.68
C GLN A 682 -5.13 11.23 -13.32
N ALA A 683 -4.29 11.50 -12.32
CA ALA A 683 -4.47 11.03 -10.94
C ALA A 683 -5.62 11.79 -10.25
N GLN A 684 -6.84 11.63 -10.75
CA GLN A 684 -8.03 12.33 -10.24
C GLN A 684 -9.34 11.60 -10.56
N LEU A 685 -10.38 11.97 -9.82
CA LEU A 685 -11.77 11.59 -10.09
C LEU A 685 -12.58 12.85 -10.47
N PRO A 686 -13.55 12.77 -11.36
CA PRO A 686 -13.96 11.61 -12.19
C PRO A 686 -12.85 11.16 -13.14
N LEU A 687 -12.72 9.83 -13.32
CA LEU A 687 -11.67 9.25 -14.16
C LEU A 687 -11.94 9.57 -15.65
N LYS A 688 -11.15 10.50 -16.22
CA LYS A 688 -11.19 10.87 -17.63
C LYS A 688 -10.06 10.17 -18.38
N VAL A 689 -10.39 9.57 -19.52
CA VAL A 689 -9.42 8.94 -20.44
C VAL A 689 -9.26 9.82 -21.66
N GLU A 690 -8.03 10.18 -21.98
CA GLU A 690 -7.65 10.94 -23.18
C GLU A 690 -6.79 10.06 -24.07
N VAL A 691 -6.91 10.22 -25.39
CA VAL A 691 -6.20 9.37 -26.35
C VAL A 691 -5.41 10.23 -27.31
N GLU A 692 -4.11 9.92 -27.42
CA GLU A 692 -3.16 10.53 -28.36
C GLU A 692 -2.81 9.51 -29.45
N GLU A 693 -3.08 9.83 -30.70
CA GLU A 693 -2.63 9.03 -31.83
C GLU A 693 -1.12 9.26 -32.08
N ILE A 694 -0.37 8.18 -32.26
CA ILE A 694 1.07 8.26 -32.52
C ILE A 694 1.33 8.25 -34.04
N THR A 695 1.83 9.36 -34.53
CA THR A 695 2.31 9.46 -35.90
C THR A 695 3.64 8.72 -36.06
N VAL A 696 3.71 7.82 -37.04
CA VAL A 696 4.89 7.02 -37.34
C VAL A 696 5.43 7.37 -38.73
N PRO A 697 6.72 7.09 -39.05
CA PRO A 697 7.31 7.34 -40.34
C PRO A 697 6.57 6.60 -41.50
N GLU A 698 6.60 7.16 -42.69
CA GLU A 698 5.99 6.56 -43.86
C GLU A 698 6.55 5.13 -44.09
N GLY A 699 5.68 4.18 -44.40
CA GLY A 699 6.05 2.78 -44.60
C GLY A 699 6.33 1.99 -43.31
N PHE A 700 6.42 2.62 -42.14
CA PHE A 700 6.74 1.92 -40.90
C PHE A 700 5.64 0.94 -40.49
N VAL A 701 4.36 1.28 -40.67
CA VAL A 701 3.24 0.37 -40.39
C VAL A 701 3.40 -0.96 -41.13
N GLN A 702 3.78 -0.91 -42.42
CA GLN A 702 4.02 -2.13 -43.21
C GLN A 702 5.24 -2.90 -42.67
N THR A 703 6.30 -2.20 -42.31
CA THR A 703 7.47 -2.82 -41.66
C THR A 703 7.08 -3.51 -40.38
N LEU A 704 6.27 -2.86 -39.51
CA LEU A 704 5.79 -3.44 -38.29
C LEU A 704 4.93 -4.70 -38.53
N ASN A 705 4.02 -4.66 -39.51
CA ASN A 705 3.17 -5.80 -39.86
C ASN A 705 4.01 -7.00 -40.33
N ASP A 706 5.10 -6.76 -41.05
CA ASP A 706 6.00 -7.83 -41.53
C ASP A 706 6.80 -8.48 -40.38
N HIS A 707 6.94 -7.81 -39.22
CA HIS A 707 7.71 -8.27 -38.05
C HIS A 707 6.85 -8.71 -36.87
N LEU A 708 5.55 -8.41 -36.84
CA LEU A 708 4.67 -8.70 -35.74
C LEU A 708 3.93 -10.03 -35.95
N LEU A 709 3.99 -10.90 -34.94
CA LEU A 709 3.29 -12.20 -34.93
C LEU A 709 2.58 -12.42 -33.61
N LEU A 710 1.48 -13.18 -33.63
CA LEU A 710 0.81 -13.70 -32.45
C LEU A 710 0.98 -15.22 -32.37
N VAL A 711 1.28 -15.72 -31.17
CA VAL A 711 1.31 -17.16 -30.85
C VAL A 711 0.27 -17.43 -29.77
N TYR A 712 -0.79 -18.17 -30.11
CA TYR A 712 -1.71 -18.66 -29.09
C TYR A 712 -1.03 -19.74 -28.27
N THR A 713 -0.97 -19.57 -26.96
CA THR A 713 -0.19 -20.49 -26.08
C THR A 713 -0.93 -21.78 -25.71
N GLY A 714 -2.21 -21.91 -26.11
CA GLY A 714 -3.05 -23.04 -25.69
C GLY A 714 -3.39 -23.07 -24.21
N LYS A 715 -3.02 -22.04 -23.47
CA LYS A 715 -3.31 -21.89 -22.03
C LYS A 715 -4.25 -20.72 -21.81
N THR A 716 -5.22 -20.93 -20.94
CA THR A 716 -6.14 -19.88 -20.49
C THR A 716 -6.06 -19.77 -18.97
N ARG A 717 -6.00 -18.54 -18.47
CA ARG A 717 -6.09 -18.24 -17.04
C ARG A 717 -7.07 -17.11 -16.82
N LEU A 718 -7.77 -17.14 -15.68
CA LEU A 718 -8.68 -16.07 -15.31
C LEU A 718 -7.87 -14.83 -14.86
N ALA A 719 -7.92 -13.75 -15.61
CA ALA A 719 -7.27 -12.47 -15.31
C ALA A 719 -7.70 -11.88 -13.95
N ARG A 720 -8.90 -12.23 -13.48
CA ARG A 720 -9.45 -11.76 -12.19
C ARG A 720 -8.55 -12.05 -10.98
N ASN A 721 -7.89 -13.21 -10.94
CA ASN A 721 -7.01 -13.56 -9.82
C ASN A 721 -5.75 -12.69 -9.82
N LEU A 722 -5.18 -12.42 -11.01
CA LEU A 722 -4.02 -11.54 -11.14
C LEU A 722 -4.37 -10.10 -10.74
N LEU A 723 -5.53 -9.60 -11.16
CA LEU A 723 -6.02 -8.28 -10.77
C LEU A 723 -6.13 -8.13 -9.25
N GLN A 724 -6.67 -9.13 -8.56
CA GLN A 724 -6.77 -9.08 -7.10
C GLN A 724 -5.41 -9.02 -6.42
N ASP A 725 -4.42 -9.77 -6.93
CA ASP A 725 -3.06 -9.76 -6.39
C ASP A 725 -2.37 -8.40 -6.62
N VAL A 726 -2.58 -7.78 -7.79
CA VAL A 726 -2.11 -6.42 -8.07
C VAL A 726 -2.72 -5.42 -7.11
N LEU A 727 -4.04 -5.47 -6.88
CA LEU A 727 -4.74 -4.56 -5.97
C LEU A 727 -4.27 -4.72 -4.52
N ARG A 728 -4.06 -5.95 -4.05
CA ARG A 728 -3.50 -6.21 -2.71
C ARG A 728 -2.11 -5.60 -2.56
N SER A 729 -1.25 -5.81 -3.53
CA SER A 729 0.12 -5.32 -3.54
C SER A 729 0.16 -3.79 -3.62
N TRP A 730 -0.74 -3.20 -4.42
CA TRP A 730 -0.90 -1.75 -4.52
C TRP A 730 -1.37 -1.13 -3.20
N TYR A 731 -2.45 -1.61 -2.61
CA TYR A 731 -2.96 -1.06 -1.35
C TYR A 731 -2.03 -1.31 -0.15
N ALA A 732 -1.26 -2.40 -0.18
CA ALA A 732 -0.19 -2.63 0.78
C ALA A 732 1.00 -1.69 0.60
N ARG A 733 1.02 -0.88 -0.48
CA ARG A 733 2.13 0.02 -0.85
C ARG A 733 3.47 -0.69 -0.78
N LEU A 734 3.57 -1.88 -1.42
CA LEU A 734 4.85 -2.56 -1.52
C LEU A 734 5.81 -1.69 -2.34
N PRO A 735 7.00 -1.33 -1.83
CA PRO A 735 7.88 -0.38 -2.48
C PRO A 735 8.22 -0.75 -3.93
N ALA A 736 8.49 -2.03 -4.20
CA ALA A 736 8.77 -2.51 -5.55
C ALA A 736 7.58 -2.33 -6.50
N VAL A 737 6.34 -2.53 -6.03
CA VAL A 737 5.12 -2.38 -6.85
C VAL A 737 4.84 -0.91 -7.11
N VAL A 738 4.96 -0.05 -6.10
CA VAL A 738 4.77 1.40 -6.25
C VAL A 738 5.79 1.98 -7.23
N GLN A 739 7.07 1.68 -7.04
CA GLN A 739 8.13 2.13 -7.93
C GLN A 739 7.93 1.62 -9.37
N ASN A 740 7.50 0.37 -9.51
CA ASN A 740 7.24 -0.21 -10.84
C ASN A 740 6.03 0.43 -11.51
N ALA A 741 4.97 0.78 -10.78
CA ALA A 741 3.81 1.47 -11.31
C ALA A 741 4.19 2.85 -11.89
N HIS A 742 5.00 3.64 -11.17
CA HIS A 742 5.58 4.88 -11.70
C HIS A 742 6.43 4.63 -12.96
N SER A 743 7.26 3.59 -12.92
CA SER A 743 8.13 3.24 -14.06
C SER A 743 7.33 2.80 -15.29
N LEU A 744 6.19 2.11 -15.13
CA LEU A 744 5.29 1.74 -16.22
C LEU A 744 4.77 2.97 -16.98
N VAL A 745 4.32 4.00 -16.26
CA VAL A 745 3.84 5.26 -16.85
C VAL A 745 4.97 5.98 -17.60
N GLN A 746 6.15 6.11 -16.98
CA GLN A 746 7.31 6.74 -17.60
C GLN A 746 7.84 5.98 -18.81
N HIS A 747 7.81 4.66 -18.76
CA HIS A 747 8.28 3.80 -19.86
C HIS A 747 7.41 3.93 -21.09
N THR A 748 6.13 4.24 -20.96
CA THR A 748 5.21 4.46 -22.06
C THR A 748 5.68 5.57 -22.99
N GLU A 749 6.27 6.65 -22.46
CA GLU A 749 6.82 7.74 -23.28
C GLU A 749 8.02 7.29 -24.13
N LYS A 750 8.91 6.48 -23.54
CA LYS A 750 10.07 5.93 -24.28
C LYS A 750 9.60 5.00 -25.41
N CYS A 751 8.57 4.22 -25.16
CA CYS A 751 7.98 3.34 -26.15
C CYS A 751 7.27 4.14 -27.25
N ALA A 752 6.54 5.22 -26.93
CA ALA A 752 5.93 6.12 -27.90
C ALA A 752 6.98 6.78 -28.79
N GLU A 753 8.10 7.21 -28.23
CA GLU A 753 9.21 7.79 -28.98
C GLU A 753 9.85 6.78 -29.95
N ALA A 754 9.98 5.51 -29.53
CA ALA A 754 10.46 4.44 -30.39
C ALA A 754 9.55 4.22 -31.62
N PHE A 755 8.23 4.37 -31.46
CA PHE A 755 7.26 4.35 -32.57
C PHE A 755 7.41 5.57 -33.47
N ARG A 756 7.52 6.79 -32.93
CA ARG A 756 7.71 8.03 -33.69
C ARG A 756 8.99 7.98 -34.53
N GLN A 757 10.03 7.30 -34.04
CA GLN A 757 11.30 7.09 -34.78
C GLN A 757 11.26 5.88 -35.74
N GLY A 758 10.26 5.02 -35.67
CA GLY A 758 10.21 3.78 -36.49
C GLY A 758 11.33 2.80 -36.14
N ASN A 759 11.76 2.74 -34.88
CA ASN A 759 12.93 1.98 -34.43
C ASN A 759 12.52 0.61 -33.83
N LEU A 760 12.49 -0.44 -34.68
CA LEU A 760 12.12 -1.81 -34.29
C LEU A 760 13.00 -2.39 -33.16
N PRO A 761 14.34 -2.29 -33.16
CA PRO A 761 15.16 -2.77 -32.06
C PRO A 761 14.82 -2.10 -30.72
N MET A 762 14.59 -0.79 -30.71
CA MET A 762 14.20 -0.06 -29.51
C MET A 762 12.80 -0.48 -29.02
N LEU A 763 11.85 -0.70 -29.92
CA LEU A 763 10.54 -1.25 -29.58
C LEU A 763 10.65 -2.64 -28.95
N GLY A 764 11.56 -3.49 -29.46
CA GLY A 764 11.83 -4.79 -28.86
C GLY A 764 12.39 -4.70 -27.45
N GLN A 765 13.30 -3.76 -27.20
CA GLN A 765 13.81 -3.50 -25.85
C GLN A 765 12.71 -2.99 -24.91
N CYS A 766 11.86 -2.06 -25.38
CA CYS A 766 10.70 -1.59 -24.64
C CYS A 766 9.77 -2.74 -24.27
N LEU A 767 9.50 -3.64 -25.21
CA LEU A 767 8.61 -4.78 -25.00
C LEU A 767 9.19 -5.78 -23.99
N THR A 768 10.49 -6.04 -24.02
CA THR A 768 11.17 -6.91 -23.07
C THR A 768 11.13 -6.31 -21.65
N LEU A 769 11.42 -5.02 -21.51
CA LEU A 769 11.33 -4.33 -20.22
C LEU A 769 9.88 -4.34 -19.69
N TYR A 770 8.91 -4.09 -20.57
CA TYR A 770 7.50 -4.13 -20.20
C TYR A 770 7.08 -5.51 -19.69
N TRP A 771 7.58 -6.60 -20.27
CA TRP A 771 7.31 -7.94 -19.76
C TRP A 771 7.87 -8.15 -18.36
N GLU A 772 9.08 -7.67 -18.06
CA GLU A 772 9.64 -7.70 -16.70
C GLU A 772 8.78 -6.89 -15.71
N GLN A 773 8.33 -5.70 -16.13
CA GLN A 773 7.43 -4.87 -15.32
C GLN A 773 6.09 -5.57 -15.04
N LYS A 774 5.51 -6.27 -16.03
CA LYS A 774 4.28 -7.08 -15.84
C LYS A 774 4.49 -8.19 -14.79
N LYS A 775 5.62 -8.90 -14.85
CA LYS A 775 5.94 -9.96 -13.89
C LYS A 775 6.08 -9.43 -12.47
N LEU A 776 6.58 -8.22 -12.32
CA LEU A 776 6.73 -7.57 -11.01
C LEU A 776 5.37 -7.12 -10.47
N MET A 777 4.47 -6.59 -11.31
CA MET A 777 3.10 -6.23 -10.90
C MET A 777 2.27 -7.46 -10.50
N ALA A 778 2.37 -8.53 -11.28
CA ALA A 778 1.57 -9.74 -11.12
C ALA A 778 2.47 -10.99 -11.11
N PRO A 779 3.12 -11.32 -9.98
CA PRO A 779 3.89 -12.56 -9.87
C PRO A 779 3.03 -13.78 -10.20
N GLY A 780 3.55 -14.69 -11.04
CA GLY A 780 2.81 -15.83 -11.53
C GLY A 780 2.00 -15.60 -12.83
N CYS A 781 2.12 -14.44 -13.46
CA CYS A 781 1.57 -14.17 -14.80
C CYS A 781 2.30 -14.93 -15.92
N GLU A 782 3.45 -15.57 -15.62
CA GLU A 782 4.26 -16.34 -16.57
C GLU A 782 4.18 -17.85 -16.28
N PRO A 783 3.28 -18.62 -16.92
CA PRO A 783 3.26 -20.07 -16.83
C PRO A 783 4.54 -20.70 -17.40
N LEU A 784 4.96 -21.83 -16.85
CA LEU A 784 6.19 -22.52 -17.26
C LEU A 784 6.23 -22.84 -18.76
N ALA A 785 5.10 -23.26 -19.35
CA ALA A 785 5.03 -23.52 -20.79
C ALA A 785 5.24 -22.26 -21.64
N VAL A 786 4.72 -21.11 -21.17
CA VAL A 786 4.93 -19.79 -21.82
C VAL A 786 6.39 -19.37 -21.71
N ARG A 787 7.00 -19.51 -20.52
CA ARG A 787 8.43 -19.23 -20.35
C ARG A 787 9.27 -20.04 -21.35
N ARG A 788 9.02 -21.35 -21.47
CA ARG A 788 9.70 -22.21 -22.45
C ARG A 788 9.52 -21.72 -23.89
N MET A 789 8.29 -21.30 -24.27
CA MET A 789 8.06 -20.72 -25.60
C MET A 789 8.91 -19.46 -25.80
N MET A 790 8.92 -18.57 -24.80
CA MET A 790 9.68 -17.32 -24.85
C MET A 790 11.20 -17.57 -24.94
N ASP A 791 11.72 -18.52 -24.18
CA ASP A 791 13.15 -18.87 -24.15
C ASP A 791 13.63 -19.36 -25.52
N VAL A 792 12.89 -20.26 -26.17
CA VAL A 792 13.28 -20.77 -27.49
C VAL A 792 13.10 -19.76 -28.61
N LEU A 793 12.21 -18.78 -28.46
CA LEU A 793 11.96 -17.74 -29.45
C LEU A 793 12.87 -16.51 -29.25
N ALA A 794 13.48 -16.32 -28.08
CA ALA A 794 14.33 -15.17 -27.75
C ALA A 794 15.44 -14.87 -28.80
N PRO A 795 16.15 -15.86 -29.37
CA PRO A 795 17.15 -15.59 -30.42
C PRO A 795 16.57 -14.99 -31.71
N HIS A 796 15.29 -15.20 -31.99
CA HIS A 796 14.61 -14.83 -33.24
C HIS A 796 13.87 -13.49 -33.18
N VAL A 797 13.70 -12.91 -31.97
CA VAL A 797 12.88 -11.72 -31.75
C VAL A 797 13.72 -10.55 -31.24
N HIS A 798 13.30 -9.32 -31.50
CA HIS A 798 13.75 -8.10 -30.83
C HIS A 798 13.17 -7.99 -29.41
N GLY A 799 11.93 -8.50 -29.22
CA GLY A 799 11.22 -8.52 -27.95
C GLY A 799 9.93 -9.32 -28.06
N GLN A 800 9.38 -9.70 -26.92
CA GLN A 800 8.16 -10.50 -26.80
C GLN A 800 7.45 -10.25 -25.47
N SER A 801 6.13 -10.42 -25.43
CA SER A 801 5.32 -10.28 -24.22
C SER A 801 3.99 -11.03 -24.36
N LEU A 802 3.38 -11.42 -23.24
CA LEU A 802 1.98 -11.87 -23.23
C LEU A 802 1.02 -10.71 -23.30
N ALA A 803 -0.05 -10.86 -24.07
CA ALA A 803 -1.10 -9.88 -24.20
C ALA A 803 -1.94 -9.77 -22.90
N GLY A 804 -2.35 -8.55 -22.54
CA GLY A 804 -3.18 -8.26 -21.37
C GLY A 804 -2.50 -8.56 -20.04
N ALA A 805 -3.26 -9.13 -19.10
CA ALA A 805 -2.78 -9.42 -17.75
C ALA A 805 -1.73 -10.55 -17.65
N GLY A 806 -1.50 -11.29 -18.72
CA GLY A 806 -0.65 -12.48 -18.71
C GLY A 806 -1.35 -13.74 -18.21
N GLY A 807 -0.58 -14.77 -17.90
CA GLY A 807 -1.10 -16.06 -17.41
C GLY A 807 -1.53 -17.03 -18.51
N GLY A 808 -1.42 -16.65 -19.77
CA GLY A 808 -1.81 -17.41 -20.96
C GLY A 808 -2.40 -16.51 -22.05
N GLY A 809 -3.15 -17.09 -23.00
CA GLY A 809 -3.68 -16.38 -24.14
C GLY A 809 -2.66 -16.24 -25.27
N PHE A 810 -2.50 -15.05 -25.83
CA PHE A 810 -1.58 -14.79 -26.92
C PHE A 810 -0.24 -14.20 -26.42
N LEU A 811 0.83 -14.80 -26.90
CA LEU A 811 2.17 -14.25 -26.90
C LEU A 811 2.36 -13.47 -28.21
N TYR A 812 2.78 -12.22 -28.15
CA TYR A 812 3.13 -11.43 -29.35
C TYR A 812 4.63 -11.22 -29.43
N LEU A 813 5.12 -11.31 -30.65
CA LEU A 813 6.52 -11.35 -31.01
C LEU A 813 6.84 -10.22 -31.96
N LEU A 814 7.93 -9.50 -31.72
CA LEU A 814 8.55 -8.60 -32.68
C LEU A 814 9.79 -9.27 -33.23
N THR A 815 9.68 -9.90 -34.41
CA THR A 815 10.74 -10.72 -35.02
C THR A 815 11.89 -9.88 -35.57
N LYS A 816 13.13 -10.42 -35.51
CA LYS A 816 14.33 -9.76 -36.06
C LYS A 816 14.33 -9.69 -37.59
N LYS A 817 13.67 -10.64 -38.24
CA LYS A 817 13.53 -10.70 -39.71
C LYS A 817 12.07 -10.61 -40.10
N PRO A 818 11.73 -10.05 -41.25
CA PRO A 818 10.32 -9.97 -41.69
C PRO A 818 9.76 -11.35 -42.07
N LYS A 819 8.45 -11.49 -41.97
CA LYS A 819 7.66 -12.66 -42.44
C LYS A 819 8.14 -14.01 -41.90
N GLN A 820 8.30 -14.13 -40.57
CA GLN A 820 8.91 -15.31 -39.94
C GLN A 820 7.89 -16.33 -39.41
N LYS A 821 6.66 -16.35 -39.88
CA LYS A 821 5.61 -17.26 -39.39
C LYS A 821 6.06 -18.72 -39.42
N GLU A 822 6.49 -19.21 -40.57
CA GLU A 822 6.93 -20.63 -40.76
C GLU A 822 8.18 -20.95 -39.94
N ALA A 823 9.09 -19.98 -39.78
CA ALA A 823 10.29 -20.17 -38.95
C ALA A 823 9.94 -20.30 -37.47
N VAL A 824 9.01 -19.47 -36.99
CA VAL A 824 8.50 -19.55 -35.60
C VAL A 824 7.77 -20.88 -35.37
N GLU A 825 6.91 -21.32 -36.32
CA GLU A 825 6.24 -22.60 -36.26
C GLU A 825 7.24 -23.75 -36.18
N ALA A 826 8.30 -23.71 -36.99
CA ALA A 826 9.34 -24.72 -37.03
C ALA A 826 10.16 -24.80 -35.74
N VAL A 827 10.42 -23.66 -35.06
CA VAL A 827 11.10 -23.61 -33.75
C VAL A 827 10.21 -24.20 -32.68
N LEU A 828 8.94 -23.79 -32.62
CA LEU A 828 8.00 -24.30 -31.62
C LEU A 828 7.71 -25.80 -31.81
N ALA A 829 7.59 -26.29 -33.04
CA ALA A 829 7.36 -27.72 -33.35
C ALA A 829 8.48 -28.64 -32.85
N LYS A 830 9.71 -28.14 -32.71
CA LYS A 830 10.86 -28.90 -32.18
C LYS A 830 10.92 -28.88 -30.65
N THR A 831 10.07 -28.09 -29.98
CA THR A 831 10.12 -27.91 -28.52
C THR A 831 9.06 -28.77 -27.85
N GLU A 832 9.49 -29.71 -27.02
CA GLU A 832 8.59 -30.60 -26.31
C GLU A 832 7.87 -29.90 -25.13
N GLY A 833 6.66 -30.33 -24.80
CA GLY A 833 5.91 -29.91 -23.62
C GLY A 833 5.18 -28.57 -23.73
N LEU A 834 5.07 -27.98 -24.90
CA LEU A 834 4.35 -26.72 -25.13
C LEU A 834 2.82 -26.91 -25.15
N GLY A 835 2.33 -28.09 -25.50
CA GLY A 835 0.89 -28.33 -25.66
C GLY A 835 0.38 -27.83 -27.03
N ASN A 836 -0.92 -27.52 -27.10
CA ASN A 836 -1.52 -26.99 -28.33
C ASN A 836 -1.21 -25.50 -28.45
N TYR A 837 -0.68 -25.07 -29.59
CA TYR A 837 -0.41 -23.69 -29.95
C TYR A 837 -0.77 -23.42 -31.39
N SER A 838 -0.91 -22.16 -31.77
CA SER A 838 -1.06 -21.73 -33.16
C SER A 838 -0.41 -20.38 -33.40
N VAL A 839 0.11 -20.16 -34.63
CA VAL A 839 0.78 -18.90 -35.00
C VAL A 839 -0.09 -18.14 -36.00
N HIS A 840 -0.31 -16.85 -35.73
CA HIS A 840 -1.21 -16.00 -36.48
C HIS A 840 -0.50 -14.76 -36.98
N LEU A 841 -0.90 -14.31 -38.20
CA LEU A 841 -0.47 -13.06 -38.75
C LEU A 841 -1.23 -11.89 -38.11
N VAL A 842 -0.55 -10.77 -37.95
CA VAL A 842 -1.09 -9.57 -37.29
C VAL A 842 -0.80 -8.36 -38.16
N GLU A 843 -1.80 -7.52 -38.34
CA GLU A 843 -1.71 -6.26 -39.06
C GLU A 843 -2.32 -5.14 -38.22
N VAL A 844 -1.69 -3.96 -38.24
CA VAL A 844 -2.25 -2.77 -37.58
C VAL A 844 -3.57 -2.40 -38.29
N ASP A 845 -4.63 -2.30 -37.49
CA ASP A 845 -5.93 -1.87 -37.99
C ASP A 845 -6.03 -0.34 -38.02
N THR A 846 -6.25 0.23 -39.15
CA THR A 846 -6.37 1.69 -39.38
C THR A 846 -7.82 2.20 -39.39
N GLN A 847 -8.80 1.33 -39.13
CA GLN A 847 -10.21 1.67 -39.18
C GLN A 847 -10.85 1.80 -37.79
N GLY A 848 -10.37 1.00 -36.78
CA GLY A 848 -10.99 0.92 -35.48
C GLY A 848 -12.39 0.30 -35.55
N LEU A 849 -13.26 0.70 -34.63
CA LEU A 849 -14.66 0.30 -34.63
C LEU A 849 -15.35 0.80 -35.89
N SER A 850 -16.01 -0.09 -36.62
CA SER A 850 -16.80 0.22 -37.80
C SER A 850 -18.27 -0.14 -37.60
N LEU A 851 -19.20 0.76 -38.00
CA LEU A 851 -20.64 0.59 -37.88
C LEU A 851 -21.29 0.64 -39.26
N GLN A 852 -22.18 -0.32 -39.53
CA GLN A 852 -22.91 -0.45 -40.78
C GLN A 852 -24.41 -0.73 -40.50
N LEU A 853 -25.28 -0.17 -41.36
CA LEU A 853 -26.71 -0.47 -41.39
C LEU A 853 -26.97 -1.44 -42.53
N LEU A 854 -27.56 -2.61 -42.19
CA LEU A 854 -27.91 -3.65 -43.17
C LEU A 854 -29.43 -3.84 -43.25
N GLY A 855 -29.99 -3.86 -44.45
CA GLY A 855 -31.43 -4.16 -44.63
C GLY A 855 -31.84 -5.57 -44.29
N VAL A 856 -33.13 -5.84 -44.22
CA VAL A 856 -33.72 -7.12 -43.74
C VAL A 856 -33.27 -8.32 -44.57
N GLU A 857 -32.90 -8.14 -45.82
CA GLU A 857 -32.56 -9.22 -46.77
C GLU A 857 -31.05 -9.53 -46.88
N ALA A 858 -30.22 -8.74 -46.29
CA ALA A 858 -28.76 -9.01 -46.28
C ALA A 858 -28.44 -10.03 -45.16
N SER A 859 -28.68 -11.30 -45.45
CA SER A 859 -27.94 -12.35 -44.73
C SER A 859 -26.45 -12.26 -45.13
N PRO A 860 -25.52 -12.29 -44.18
CA PRO A 860 -24.11 -12.10 -44.39
C PRO A 860 -23.48 -13.18 -45.24
#